data_99495befb237d85259bb3c43b325c983
#
_entry.id   99495befb237d85259bb3c43b325c983
#
_cell.length_a   1.000
_cell.length_b   1.000
_cell.length_c   1.000
_cell.angle_alpha   90.00
_cell.angle_beta   90.00
_cell.angle_gamma   90.00
#
_symmetry.space_group_name_H-M   'P 1'
#
loop_
_entity.id
_entity.type
_entity.pdbx_description
1 polymer ?
#
loop_
_entity_poly.entity_id
_entity_poly.type
_entity_poly.pdbx_seq_one_letter_code
_entity_poly.pdbx_strand_id
1 'polypeptide(L)'
;VAQYSKYMLISLTMRPVILVLACLASAGDGRRVRMAGEEPQSRNPLKAVNPAAGWSLPGAGPGHRASRSNLGSKQARAVNSVTHPTTSRGFRPCMKDEDFWSFLTAAADAVADVDEDDIPEGEIKEIEAKKVFGGWMKRYAHKSPVLGGCTMKFAVYIPPGEQKFPVVYYLSGLTCTDENFCQKAGAFETAAELGLLLVMPDTSPRGADVPDEDPHTYDFGLGAGFYLTATTDKYKTHYNMQDYITKELPALITGNFPVIPGPAGICGHSMGGHGALSIALKNPGIYTSASAFAPISHPVDAPWGKKAFPLYLGADEEAWKAYDTVELIKSYSGPPLKMLADFGTKDDFLKEQLKPEALQAACEEKGLPLTLRMQEDYDHSYYTISTFVSDHLKFHASYLTGQLSWTPPVGYKVPPTVYGAATEEDFSATAGKEIECLAAVAFEAKKPLSLVKVKVGPPQAGEVRIKTHSVALCHTDSYTLDGLDPEGLFPCILGHEAAGVVESVGEGVTEFKPGDHVIPCYQAYCGDCKFCARPNINLCTSVRAFTGKGVMKADGKPRFTYEGKPIYHFMGTSSFAEYSVLHDVSLAKIRRDAPLGRVCLLGCGISTGWGAVWNTANVEKGATAAVFGLGAVGLSVIEALVKAGASKIIAVDLLDKKLEMAKVWGATDFINPTKLPEGKSVVDEIVGMTEFGVDYSFECTGNVNVMRQSLECSARGWGESIVLGVAAAGQMITTRPFQLITGRSWKGSAFGGWKSKPQVPMLADLYMGGKLKIDEYVTQEMKFEDINEAFDILHKGDCL
;
A
#
# COMPACT_ATOMS: atom_id res chain seq x y z
N VAL A 1 -40.00 4.22 -37.76
CA VAL A 1 -40.90 4.19 -36.55
C VAL A 1 -41.01 2.75 -36.08
N ALA A 2 -39.95 2.07 -35.76
CA ALA A 2 -39.94 0.73 -35.14
C ALA A 2 -38.54 0.33 -34.67
N GLN A 3 -37.88 1.21 -33.89
CA GLN A 3 -36.57 0.91 -33.31
C GLN A 3 -36.25 1.61 -31.97
N TYR A 4 -37.26 2.13 -31.27
CA TYR A 4 -37.07 2.81 -29.95
C TYR A 4 -37.98 2.28 -28.84
N SER A 5 -38.17 0.96 -28.78
CA SER A 5 -39.03 0.35 -27.74
C SER A 5 -38.39 -0.88 -27.07
N LYS A 6 -37.09 -0.83 -26.78
CA LYS A 6 -36.43 -1.92 -26.04
C LYS A 6 -35.50 -1.49 -24.90
N TYR A 7 -35.53 -0.22 -24.49
CA TYR A 7 -34.67 0.25 -23.40
C TYR A 7 -35.45 0.99 -22.28
N MET A 8 -36.60 0.50 -21.90
CA MET A 8 -37.34 1.15 -20.81
C MET A 8 -38.12 0.15 -19.94
N LEU A 9 -37.39 -0.87 -19.43
CA LEU A 9 -37.98 -1.83 -18.45
C LEU A 9 -36.95 -2.53 -17.57
N ILE A 10 -35.87 -1.85 -17.15
CA ILE A 10 -35.02 -2.29 -16.02
C ILE A 10 -34.58 -1.05 -15.25
N SER A 11 -35.50 -0.43 -14.52
CA SER A 11 -35.18 0.56 -13.48
C SER A 11 -36.38 0.78 -12.57
N LEU A 12 -36.80 -0.25 -11.87
CA LEU A 12 -37.84 -0.13 -10.82
C LEU A 12 -37.65 -1.24 -9.77
N THR A 13 -36.43 -1.33 -9.17
CA THR A 13 -36.29 -1.92 -7.82
C THR A 13 -34.95 -1.50 -7.24
N MET A 14 -34.88 -0.32 -6.63
CA MET A 14 -34.05 -0.05 -5.47
C MET A 14 -34.50 1.26 -4.80
N ARG A 15 -35.22 1.05 -3.72
CA ARG A 15 -35.46 1.83 -2.48
C ARG A 15 -35.38 3.35 -2.49
N PRO A 16 -36.44 4.02 -1.94
CA PRO A 16 -36.46 5.45 -1.70
C PRO A 16 -35.80 5.78 -0.35
N VAL A 17 -34.61 6.27 -0.35
CA VAL A 17 -34.06 7.11 0.72
C VAL A 17 -33.17 8.14 0.05
N ILE A 18 -33.71 9.24 -0.35
CA ILE A 18 -33.14 10.57 -0.56
C ILE A 18 -34.20 11.37 -1.36
N LEU A 19 -35.20 11.82 -0.69
CA LEU A 19 -36.04 12.89 -1.20
C LEU A 19 -36.70 13.65 -0.04
N VAL A 20 -35.89 14.33 0.76
CA VAL A 20 -36.31 15.44 1.61
C VAL A 20 -35.12 16.39 1.69
N LEU A 21 -35.01 17.32 0.73
CA LEU A 21 -34.26 18.57 0.85
C LEU A 21 -34.12 19.27 -0.52
N ALA A 22 -35.26 19.42 -1.22
CA ALA A 22 -35.28 20.27 -2.41
C ALA A 22 -36.67 20.82 -2.68
N CYS A 23 -37.34 21.38 -1.66
CA CYS A 23 -38.55 22.18 -1.84
C CYS A 23 -38.63 23.26 -0.76
N LEU A 24 -37.77 24.26 -0.84
CA LEU A 24 -37.98 25.55 -0.18
C LEU A 24 -37.13 26.63 -0.88
N ALA A 25 -37.48 26.96 -2.11
CA ALA A 25 -37.10 28.24 -2.73
C ALA A 25 -37.92 28.49 -3.99
N SER A 26 -39.19 28.80 -3.82
CA SER A 26 -39.94 29.62 -4.78
C SER A 26 -41.33 29.96 -4.21
N ALA A 27 -41.43 31.12 -3.58
CA ALA A 27 -42.66 31.95 -3.57
C ALA A 27 -42.39 33.20 -2.73
N GLY A 28 -42.60 34.37 -3.32
CA GLY A 28 -42.86 35.60 -2.58
C GLY A 28 -41.94 36.76 -2.99
N ASP A 29 -42.21 37.31 -4.04
CA ASP A 29 -42.90 38.58 -4.35
C ASP A 29 -42.13 39.88 -4.02
N GLY A 30 -42.09 40.69 -5.06
CA GLY A 30 -41.29 41.89 -5.16
C GLY A 30 -41.70 43.06 -4.27
N ARG A 31 -40.73 43.91 -3.96
CA ARG A 31 -40.87 45.34 -3.89
C ARG A 31 -39.48 46.02 -4.01
N ARG A 32 -39.39 46.88 -5.02
CA ARG A 32 -38.31 47.89 -5.22
C ARG A 32 -38.36 48.95 -4.11
N VAL A 33 -37.22 49.27 -3.54
CA VAL A 33 -36.95 50.69 -3.11
C VAL A 33 -35.49 51.01 -3.44
N ARG A 34 -35.34 52.24 -3.98
CA ARG A 34 -34.11 52.83 -4.50
C ARG A 34 -33.20 53.44 -3.40
N MET A 35 -31.88 53.39 -3.70
CA MET A 35 -30.88 54.44 -3.60
C MET A 35 -30.70 55.22 -2.31
N ALA A 36 -29.50 55.18 -1.76
CA ALA A 36 -28.55 56.27 -1.59
C ALA A 36 -27.27 55.74 -0.96
N GLY A 37 -26.23 56.04 -1.45
CA GLY A 37 -24.91 56.23 -1.45
C GLY A 37 -24.39 57.09 -0.27
N GLU A 38 -23.18 56.73 0.18
CA GLU A 38 -22.10 57.67 0.53
C GLU A 38 -20.98 56.84 1.24
N GLU A 39 -19.82 56.77 0.65
CA GLU A 39 -18.52 56.75 1.28
C GLU A 39 -18.12 58.19 1.65
N PRO A 40 -17.13 58.55 2.47
CA PRO A 40 -15.94 57.80 2.89
C PRO A 40 -15.36 58.15 4.29
N GLN A 41 -14.14 57.66 4.52
CA GLN A 41 -13.02 58.17 5.34
C GLN A 41 -12.70 57.57 6.74
N SER A 42 -11.60 56.85 6.68
CA SER A 42 -10.36 56.96 7.51
C SER A 42 -10.48 57.32 9.00
N ARG A 43 -9.87 56.46 9.84
CA ARG A 43 -8.76 56.75 10.79
C ARG A 43 -8.51 55.56 11.76
N ASN A 44 -7.33 55.04 11.69
CA ASN A 44 -6.62 54.36 12.81
C ASN A 44 -6.18 55.44 13.83
N PRO A 45 -5.90 55.21 15.09
CA PRO A 45 -4.97 54.15 15.57
C PRO A 45 -5.18 53.62 17.05
N LEU A 46 -4.48 52.48 17.29
CA LEU A 46 -3.79 52.09 18.57
C LEU A 46 -4.53 52.14 19.89
N LYS A 47 -4.60 50.97 20.59
CA LYS A 47 -3.88 50.71 21.84
C LYS A 47 -4.05 49.28 22.31
N ALA A 48 -2.90 48.71 22.64
CA ALA A 48 -2.73 47.47 23.37
C ALA A 48 -3.24 47.59 24.84
N VAL A 49 -3.81 46.53 25.39
CA VAL A 49 -3.79 46.19 26.82
C VAL A 49 -3.95 44.67 26.96
N ASN A 50 -2.90 44.07 27.52
CA ASN A 50 -2.97 42.83 28.31
C ASN A 50 -3.06 43.27 29.78
N PRO A 51 -3.69 42.62 30.73
CA PRO A 51 -3.09 41.45 31.38
C PRO A 51 -4.05 40.38 31.98
N ALA A 52 -3.47 39.23 32.17
CA ALA A 52 -3.70 38.17 33.18
C ALA A 52 -4.63 38.36 34.38
N ALA A 53 -5.46 37.34 34.67
CA ALA A 53 -5.89 36.78 35.93
C ALA A 53 -6.68 35.50 35.61
N GLY A 54 -6.37 34.28 35.94
CA GLY A 54 -6.10 33.78 37.28
C GLY A 54 -7.43 33.33 37.93
N TRP A 55 -7.86 32.06 37.73
CA TRP A 55 -8.80 31.42 38.65
C TRP A 55 -8.42 29.94 38.88
N SER A 56 -8.21 29.68 40.15
CA SER A 56 -7.82 28.44 40.78
C SER A 56 -9.02 27.56 41.12
N LEU A 57 -8.74 26.25 41.18
CA LEU A 57 -9.58 25.18 41.69
C LEU A 57 -9.86 25.34 43.23
N PRO A 58 -10.92 24.69 43.73
CA PRO A 58 -10.78 23.82 44.89
C PRO A 58 -11.40 22.45 44.65
N GLY A 59 -10.89 21.32 45.05
CA GLY A 59 -10.51 20.86 46.32
C GLY A 59 -11.36 19.63 46.69
N ALA A 60 -10.71 18.55 46.96
CA ALA A 60 -11.08 17.16 47.13
C ALA A 60 -12.04 16.77 48.27
N GLY A 61 -12.76 15.70 48.11
CA GLY A 61 -12.96 14.46 48.83
C GLY A 61 -13.97 14.45 50.01
N PRO A 62 -14.20 13.29 50.72
CA PRO A 62 -14.34 11.91 50.21
C PRO A 62 -15.55 11.13 50.75
N GLY A 63 -15.82 9.97 50.22
CA GLY A 63 -16.28 8.78 50.93
C GLY A 63 -17.77 8.56 51.14
N HIS A 64 -18.32 7.46 50.72
CA HIS A 64 -18.76 6.35 51.57
C HIS A 64 -19.35 5.17 50.77
N ARG A 65 -19.14 4.01 51.32
CA ARG A 65 -19.42 2.64 50.97
C ARG A 65 -20.89 2.26 51.04
N ALA A 66 -21.16 1.10 50.43
CA ALA A 66 -22.11 0.02 50.71
C ALA A 66 -23.54 0.18 50.15
N SER A 67 -24.30 -0.82 49.74
CA SER A 67 -24.20 -2.26 49.81
C SER A 67 -25.33 -2.87 48.94
N ARG A 68 -25.11 -4.03 48.40
CA ARG A 68 -25.99 -5.17 48.10
C ARG A 68 -27.50 -5.03 48.30
N SER A 69 -28.29 -5.53 47.28
CA SER A 69 -29.14 -6.73 47.43
C SER A 69 -29.91 -7.05 46.17
N ASN A 70 -29.73 -8.24 45.71
CA ASN A 70 -30.48 -9.34 45.20
C ASN A 70 -32.02 -9.24 45.11
N LEU A 71 -32.48 -10.07 44.23
CA LEU A 71 -33.80 -10.73 43.98
C LEU A 71 -34.56 -10.14 42.80
N GLY A 72 -34.97 -10.89 41.80
CA GLY A 72 -35.35 -12.27 41.72
C GLY A 72 -36.52 -12.39 40.76
N SER A 73 -36.36 -13.16 39.72
CA SER A 73 -37.25 -14.04 39.02
C SER A 73 -38.75 -13.67 38.71
N LYS A 74 -39.12 -14.00 37.54
CA LYS A 74 -40.27 -14.81 37.05
C LYS A 74 -41.29 -14.19 36.09
N GLN A 75 -41.38 -14.87 34.98
CA GLN A 75 -42.55 -15.41 34.23
C GLN A 75 -43.57 -14.42 33.64
N ALA A 76 -43.70 -14.39 32.31
CA ALA A 76 -44.50 -15.27 31.42
C ALA A 76 -45.97 -14.81 31.17
N ARG A 77 -46.37 -14.95 29.94
CA ARG A 77 -47.69 -15.03 29.30
C ARG A 77 -48.28 -13.72 28.82
N ALA A 78 -48.55 -13.61 27.54
CA ALA A 78 -49.40 -14.22 26.56
C ALA A 78 -50.66 -13.38 26.21
N VAL A 79 -50.86 -13.21 24.88
CA VAL A 79 -52.14 -13.21 24.15
C VAL A 79 -53.01 -11.95 24.20
N ASN A 80 -53.22 -11.26 23.09
CA ASN A 80 -54.38 -11.30 22.24
C ASN A 80 -54.43 -10.10 21.25
N SER A 81 -54.48 -10.39 19.98
CA SER A 81 -55.50 -10.08 18.94
C SER A 81 -56.46 -8.91 19.14
N VAL A 82 -56.48 -7.96 18.20
CA VAL A 82 -57.70 -7.34 17.68
C VAL A 82 -57.48 -6.86 16.23
N THR A 83 -58.11 -7.53 15.32
CA THR A 83 -58.94 -7.22 14.13
C THR A 83 -58.87 -5.88 13.40
N HIS A 84 -58.83 -6.05 12.09
CA HIS A 84 -59.01 -5.09 10.99
C HIS A 84 -60.32 -4.23 11.05
N PRO A 85 -60.37 -3.15 10.25
CA PRO A 85 -61.20 -3.37 9.04
C PRO A 85 -60.61 -2.81 7.73
N THR A 86 -60.95 -3.51 6.71
CA THR A 86 -60.85 -3.40 5.26
C THR A 86 -61.39 -2.10 4.66
N THR A 87 -60.70 -1.55 3.63
CA THR A 87 -61.40 -1.10 2.42
C THR A 87 -60.50 -1.33 1.19
N SER A 88 -61.07 -2.06 0.28
CA SER A 88 -60.62 -2.53 -1.01
C SER A 88 -60.60 -1.43 -2.08
N ARG A 89 -59.55 -1.34 -2.87
CA ARG A 89 -59.65 -1.08 -4.32
C ARG A 89 -58.60 -1.90 -5.05
N GLY A 90 -59.07 -2.75 -5.93
CA GLY A 90 -58.36 -3.80 -6.57
C GLY A 90 -57.33 -3.32 -7.60
N PHE A 91 -56.18 -3.96 -7.57
CA PHE A 91 -55.27 -4.17 -8.72
C PHE A 91 -55.32 -5.64 -9.09
N ARG A 92 -55.65 -5.93 -10.35
CA ARG A 92 -55.59 -7.30 -10.88
C ARG A 92 -54.11 -7.67 -11.07
N PRO A 93 -53.64 -8.81 -10.60
CA PRO A 93 -52.31 -9.29 -10.95
C PRO A 93 -52.31 -9.80 -12.39
N CYS A 94 -51.34 -9.34 -13.18
CA CYS A 94 -51.01 -9.84 -14.49
C CYS A 94 -49.96 -10.94 -14.28
N MET A 95 -50.27 -12.16 -14.58
CA MET A 95 -49.56 -13.43 -14.43
C MET A 95 -49.66 -14.11 -13.05
N LYS A 96 -49.97 -15.39 -13.06
CA LYS A 96 -49.96 -16.27 -11.90
C LYS A 96 -48.49 -16.63 -11.57
N ASP A 97 -48.20 -16.78 -10.28
CA ASP A 97 -46.85 -17.16 -9.80
C ASP A 97 -46.29 -18.43 -10.46
N GLU A 98 -47.15 -19.35 -10.86
CA GLU A 98 -46.73 -20.58 -11.58
C GLU A 98 -46.21 -20.32 -12.99
N ASP A 99 -46.72 -19.31 -13.70
CA ASP A 99 -46.26 -18.93 -15.04
C ASP A 99 -44.91 -18.16 -14.99
N PHE A 100 -44.65 -17.45 -13.89
CA PHE A 100 -43.38 -16.76 -13.69
C PHE A 100 -42.22 -17.70 -13.36
N TRP A 101 -42.49 -18.71 -12.54
CA TRP A 101 -41.51 -19.72 -12.20
C TRP A 101 -41.25 -20.69 -13.36
N SER A 102 -42.28 -21.03 -14.13
CA SER A 102 -42.10 -21.83 -15.33
C SER A 102 -41.35 -21.09 -16.45
N PHE A 103 -41.47 -19.76 -16.54
CA PHE A 103 -40.68 -18.93 -17.46
C PHE A 103 -39.23 -18.83 -17.02
N LEU A 104 -38.95 -18.75 -15.71
CA LEU A 104 -37.59 -18.77 -15.18
C LEU A 104 -36.92 -20.14 -15.30
N THR A 105 -37.64 -21.24 -15.13
CA THR A 105 -37.10 -22.60 -15.41
C THR A 105 -36.89 -22.83 -16.89
N ALA A 106 -37.81 -22.42 -17.76
CA ALA A 106 -37.58 -22.51 -19.21
C ALA A 106 -36.47 -21.56 -19.74
N ALA A 107 -36.18 -20.46 -19.02
CA ALA A 107 -35.03 -19.58 -19.34
C ALA A 107 -33.71 -20.13 -18.76
N ALA A 108 -33.77 -20.96 -17.72
CA ALA A 108 -32.61 -21.68 -17.20
C ALA A 108 -32.25 -22.90 -18.07
N ASP A 109 -33.25 -23.54 -18.69
CA ASP A 109 -33.10 -24.70 -19.61
C ASP A 109 -32.70 -24.30 -21.04
N ALA A 110 -32.64 -23.01 -21.35
CA ALA A 110 -32.20 -22.46 -22.64
C ALA A 110 -30.70 -22.10 -22.71
N VAL A 111 -29.90 -22.43 -21.68
CA VAL A 111 -28.46 -22.60 -21.81
C VAL A 111 -28.28 -23.93 -22.55
N ALA A 112 -27.98 -23.89 -23.86
CA ALA A 112 -27.69 -25.08 -24.63
C ALA A 112 -26.71 -25.95 -23.82
N ASP A 113 -27.12 -27.20 -23.52
CA ASP A 113 -26.21 -28.24 -23.07
C ASP A 113 -25.06 -28.28 -24.04
N VAL A 114 -23.94 -27.72 -23.64
CA VAL A 114 -22.70 -27.87 -24.40
C VAL A 114 -22.35 -29.34 -24.29
N ASP A 115 -22.43 -30.07 -25.37
CA ASP A 115 -22.02 -31.47 -25.45
C ASP A 115 -20.54 -31.54 -25.00
N GLU A 116 -20.32 -31.85 -23.70
CA GLU A 116 -18.99 -31.88 -23.08
C GLU A 116 -18.16 -33.07 -23.61
N ASP A 117 -18.77 -34.00 -24.33
CA ASP A 117 -18.11 -35.18 -24.88
C ASP A 117 -17.38 -34.90 -26.21
N ASP A 118 -17.60 -33.77 -26.86
CA ASP A 118 -17.08 -33.43 -28.18
C ASP A 118 -15.99 -32.35 -28.19
N ILE A 119 -15.13 -32.34 -27.13
CA ILE A 119 -13.97 -31.44 -27.04
C ILE A 119 -12.72 -32.20 -27.53
N PRO A 120 -12.02 -31.77 -28.57
CA PRO A 120 -10.78 -32.40 -29.01
C PRO A 120 -9.69 -32.29 -27.97
N GLU A 121 -8.83 -33.31 -27.86
CA GLU A 121 -7.68 -33.30 -26.95
C GLU A 121 -6.73 -32.10 -27.29
N GLY A 122 -6.35 -31.34 -26.29
CA GLY A 122 -5.48 -30.16 -26.44
C GLY A 122 -6.20 -28.87 -26.82
N GLU A 123 -7.51 -28.89 -27.05
CA GLU A 123 -8.33 -27.70 -27.28
C GLU A 123 -9.09 -27.28 -26.03
N ILE A 124 -9.40 -25.98 -25.92
CA ILE A 124 -10.28 -25.43 -24.87
C ILE A 124 -11.57 -24.92 -25.50
N LYS A 125 -12.71 -25.22 -24.90
CA LYS A 125 -14.03 -24.77 -25.33
C LYS A 125 -14.59 -23.75 -24.36
N GLU A 126 -14.90 -22.54 -24.83
CA GLU A 126 -15.55 -21.52 -24.00
C GLU A 126 -16.99 -21.94 -23.72
N ILE A 127 -17.34 -22.04 -22.42
CA ILE A 127 -18.67 -22.44 -21.97
C ILE A 127 -19.46 -21.25 -21.38
N GLU A 128 -18.78 -20.20 -20.96
CA GLU A 128 -19.41 -19.00 -20.43
C GLU A 128 -18.51 -17.77 -20.60
N ALA A 129 -19.09 -16.57 -20.87
CA ALA A 129 -18.40 -15.29 -20.88
C ALA A 129 -19.27 -14.18 -20.29
N LYS A 130 -18.74 -13.47 -19.28
CA LYS A 130 -19.41 -12.34 -18.62
C LYS A 130 -18.48 -11.13 -18.57
N LYS A 131 -18.99 -9.94 -18.90
CA LYS A 131 -18.23 -8.71 -18.77
C LYS A 131 -18.30 -8.19 -17.34
N VAL A 132 -17.12 -7.97 -16.71
CA VAL A 132 -17.00 -7.57 -15.29
C VAL A 132 -15.86 -6.59 -15.16
N PHE A 133 -16.08 -5.41 -14.52
CA PHE A 133 -15.07 -4.35 -14.31
C PHE A 133 -14.23 -4.02 -15.55
N GLY A 134 -14.89 -3.87 -16.69
CA GLY A 134 -14.23 -3.57 -17.97
C GLY A 134 -13.52 -4.75 -18.64
N GLY A 135 -13.17 -5.80 -17.89
CA GLY A 135 -12.58 -7.05 -18.35
C GLY A 135 -13.62 -8.14 -18.65
N TRP A 136 -13.16 -9.38 -18.78
CA TRP A 136 -13.98 -10.55 -19.06
C TRP A 136 -13.71 -11.68 -18.07
N MET A 137 -14.74 -12.16 -17.39
CA MET A 137 -14.74 -13.45 -16.73
C MET A 137 -15.26 -14.48 -17.72
N LYS A 138 -14.47 -15.50 -17.99
CA LYS A 138 -14.78 -16.56 -18.95
C LYS A 138 -14.54 -17.93 -18.33
N ARG A 139 -15.37 -18.91 -18.67
CA ARG A 139 -15.21 -20.29 -18.24
C ARG A 139 -14.95 -21.18 -19.44
N TYR A 140 -14.10 -22.15 -19.25
CA TYR A 140 -13.67 -23.09 -20.29
C TYR A 140 -13.75 -24.53 -19.79
N ALA A 141 -13.97 -25.45 -20.74
CA ALA A 141 -13.85 -26.89 -20.55
C ALA A 141 -12.78 -27.44 -21.51
N HIS A 142 -12.07 -28.48 -21.09
CA HIS A 142 -11.13 -29.23 -21.92
C HIS A 142 -10.98 -30.66 -21.46
N LYS A 143 -10.53 -31.57 -22.34
CA LYS A 143 -10.13 -32.93 -21.97
C LYS A 143 -8.73 -32.89 -21.36
N SER A 144 -8.56 -33.45 -20.16
CA SER A 144 -7.26 -33.44 -19.46
C SER A 144 -6.57 -34.81 -19.57
N PRO A 145 -5.52 -34.98 -20.39
CA PRO A 145 -4.75 -36.22 -20.43
C PRO A 145 -4.06 -36.51 -19.08
N VAL A 146 -3.64 -35.49 -18.33
CA VAL A 146 -3.01 -35.64 -17.00
C VAL A 146 -3.98 -36.23 -15.99
N LEU A 147 -5.28 -35.96 -16.14
CA LEU A 147 -6.34 -36.46 -15.24
C LEU A 147 -7.15 -37.62 -15.87
N GLY A 148 -6.51 -38.42 -16.74
CA GLY A 148 -7.09 -39.63 -17.31
C GLY A 148 -8.17 -39.38 -18.36
N GLY A 149 -8.14 -38.24 -19.07
CA GLY A 149 -9.07 -37.91 -20.14
C GLY A 149 -10.42 -37.34 -19.69
N CYS A 150 -10.60 -37.07 -18.39
CA CYS A 150 -11.83 -36.45 -17.91
C CYS A 150 -11.95 -34.99 -18.35
N THR A 151 -13.18 -34.46 -18.41
CA THR A 151 -13.44 -33.07 -18.72
C THR A 151 -13.18 -32.21 -17.50
N MET A 152 -12.18 -31.32 -17.62
CA MET A 152 -11.87 -30.33 -16.60
C MET A 152 -12.44 -28.97 -16.97
N LYS A 153 -12.84 -28.21 -15.94
CA LYS A 153 -13.31 -26.83 -16.08
C LYS A 153 -12.38 -25.88 -15.34
N PHE A 154 -12.21 -24.70 -15.91
CA PHE A 154 -11.51 -23.60 -15.25
C PHE A 154 -12.10 -22.26 -15.69
N ALA A 155 -12.05 -21.28 -14.78
CA ALA A 155 -12.42 -19.93 -15.10
C ALA A 155 -11.19 -19.04 -15.22
N VAL A 156 -11.27 -18.00 -16.07
CA VAL A 156 -10.23 -16.99 -16.27
C VAL A 156 -10.84 -15.60 -16.21
N TYR A 157 -10.28 -14.73 -15.37
CA TYR A 157 -10.57 -13.32 -15.47
C TYR A 157 -9.46 -12.62 -16.26
N ILE A 158 -9.83 -11.98 -17.37
CA ILE A 158 -8.95 -11.23 -18.26
C ILE A 158 -9.21 -9.74 -17.98
N PRO A 159 -8.23 -8.98 -17.45
CA PRO A 159 -8.37 -7.55 -17.20
C PRO A 159 -8.63 -6.74 -18.47
N PRO A 160 -9.12 -5.49 -18.39
CA PRO A 160 -9.27 -4.61 -19.53
C PRO A 160 -7.90 -4.25 -20.12
N GLY A 161 -7.84 -4.13 -21.45
CA GLY A 161 -6.63 -3.77 -22.22
C GLY A 161 -6.21 -4.81 -23.24
N GLU A 162 -5.25 -4.44 -24.09
CA GLU A 162 -4.71 -5.30 -25.16
C GLU A 162 -3.31 -5.85 -24.84
N GLN A 163 -2.73 -5.45 -23.71
CA GLN A 163 -1.41 -5.90 -23.27
C GLN A 163 -1.45 -7.34 -22.74
N LYS A 164 -0.27 -7.92 -22.56
CA LYS A 164 -0.13 -9.16 -21.81
C LYS A 164 -0.14 -8.89 -20.31
N PHE A 165 -0.71 -9.82 -19.55
CA PHE A 165 -0.93 -9.71 -18.10
C PHE A 165 -0.11 -10.73 -17.31
N PRO A 166 0.39 -10.39 -16.10
CA PRO A 166 0.90 -11.37 -15.15
C PRO A 166 -0.25 -12.23 -14.61
N VAL A 167 0.06 -13.46 -14.22
CA VAL A 167 -0.92 -14.47 -13.83
C VAL A 167 -0.89 -14.77 -12.35
N VAL A 168 -2.06 -14.86 -11.74
CA VAL A 168 -2.26 -15.44 -10.40
C VAL A 168 -3.22 -16.62 -10.51
N TYR A 169 -2.77 -17.81 -10.09
CA TYR A 169 -3.61 -18.99 -9.96
C TYR A 169 -4.28 -18.96 -8.59
N TYR A 170 -5.61 -19.18 -8.56
CA TYR A 170 -6.36 -19.30 -7.32
C TYR A 170 -6.91 -20.72 -7.17
N LEU A 171 -6.52 -21.38 -6.10
CA LEU A 171 -6.92 -22.76 -5.78
C LEU A 171 -8.03 -22.74 -4.71
N SER A 172 -9.19 -23.28 -5.07
CA SER A 172 -10.35 -23.33 -4.18
C SER A 172 -10.22 -24.43 -3.12
N GLY A 173 -11.00 -24.32 -2.03
CA GLY A 173 -11.05 -25.28 -0.93
C GLY A 173 -11.94 -26.49 -1.22
N LEU A 174 -12.12 -27.34 -0.20
CA LEU A 174 -12.99 -28.52 -0.24
C LEU A 174 -14.40 -28.18 -0.75
N THR A 175 -14.98 -29.06 -1.56
CA THR A 175 -16.34 -29.00 -2.14
C THR A 175 -16.57 -27.91 -3.19
N CYS A 176 -15.57 -27.03 -3.41
CA CYS A 176 -15.67 -25.95 -4.39
C CYS A 176 -15.43 -26.42 -5.82
N THR A 177 -15.80 -25.56 -6.79
CA THR A 177 -15.52 -25.69 -8.21
C THR A 177 -14.79 -24.42 -8.71
N ASP A 178 -14.56 -24.33 -10.02
CA ASP A 178 -14.04 -23.13 -10.69
C ASP A 178 -14.92 -21.90 -10.48
N GLU A 179 -16.21 -22.05 -10.13
CA GLU A 179 -17.16 -20.95 -9.98
C GLU A 179 -17.15 -20.28 -8.60
N ASN A 180 -16.78 -20.99 -7.54
CA ASN A 180 -16.95 -20.45 -6.19
C ASN A 180 -16.22 -19.13 -5.97
N PHE A 181 -14.97 -19.04 -6.41
CA PHE A 181 -14.19 -17.80 -6.30
C PHE A 181 -14.75 -16.70 -7.20
N CYS A 182 -15.10 -17.04 -8.44
CA CYS A 182 -15.66 -16.09 -9.42
C CYS A 182 -16.88 -15.36 -8.89
N GLN A 183 -17.76 -16.09 -8.20
CA GLN A 183 -19.06 -15.59 -7.76
C GLN A 183 -19.03 -14.93 -6.38
N LYS A 184 -18.08 -15.32 -5.50
CA LYS A 184 -18.15 -14.99 -4.07
C LYS A 184 -16.99 -14.15 -3.54
N ALA A 185 -15.84 -14.12 -4.22
CA ALA A 185 -14.63 -13.51 -3.67
C ALA A 185 -14.54 -11.98 -3.83
N GLY A 186 -15.26 -11.37 -4.77
CA GLY A 186 -15.17 -9.93 -5.02
C GLY A 186 -13.80 -9.46 -5.57
N ALA A 187 -13.05 -10.35 -6.21
CA ALA A 187 -11.64 -10.14 -6.59
C ALA A 187 -11.44 -9.29 -7.86
N PHE A 188 -12.45 -9.21 -8.74
CA PHE A 188 -12.26 -8.74 -10.12
C PHE A 188 -12.03 -7.24 -10.26
N GLU A 189 -12.58 -6.41 -9.36
CA GLU A 189 -12.30 -4.97 -9.34
C GLU A 189 -10.80 -4.73 -9.13
N THR A 190 -10.26 -5.27 -8.07
CA THR A 190 -8.84 -5.17 -7.75
C THR A 190 -7.95 -5.82 -8.83
N ALA A 191 -8.37 -6.95 -9.40
CA ALA A 191 -7.62 -7.58 -10.50
C ALA A 191 -7.61 -6.71 -11.77
N ALA A 192 -8.70 -6.00 -12.07
CA ALA A 192 -8.77 -5.04 -13.17
C ALA A 192 -7.82 -3.85 -12.93
N GLU A 193 -7.87 -3.25 -11.73
CA GLU A 193 -7.00 -2.14 -11.33
C GLU A 193 -5.51 -2.49 -11.40
N LEU A 194 -5.15 -3.70 -10.97
CA LEU A 194 -3.77 -4.16 -10.91
C LEU A 194 -3.28 -4.80 -12.22
N GLY A 195 -4.17 -4.99 -13.20
CA GLY A 195 -3.84 -5.68 -14.44
C GLY A 195 -3.41 -7.14 -14.22
N LEU A 196 -4.06 -7.87 -13.30
CA LEU A 196 -3.78 -9.27 -13.00
C LEU A 196 -4.77 -10.19 -13.72
N LEU A 197 -4.27 -11.13 -14.49
CA LEU A 197 -5.06 -12.24 -15.02
C LEU A 197 -5.20 -13.32 -13.94
N LEU A 198 -6.44 -13.68 -13.59
CA LEU A 198 -6.71 -14.70 -12.58
C LEU A 198 -7.15 -15.99 -13.25
N VAL A 199 -6.63 -17.12 -12.77
CA VAL A 199 -6.98 -18.47 -13.26
C VAL A 199 -7.51 -19.28 -12.08
N MET A 200 -8.73 -19.79 -12.18
CA MET A 200 -9.46 -20.51 -11.15
C MET A 200 -9.87 -21.90 -11.67
N PRO A 201 -9.07 -22.95 -11.43
CA PRO A 201 -9.43 -24.31 -11.82
C PRO A 201 -10.44 -24.95 -10.86
N ASP A 202 -11.10 -26.02 -11.31
CA ASP A 202 -11.85 -26.91 -10.44
C ASP A 202 -10.90 -27.59 -9.43
N THR A 203 -11.46 -28.11 -8.34
CA THR A 203 -10.72 -28.66 -7.18
C THR A 203 -10.41 -30.14 -7.29
N SER A 204 -11.02 -30.84 -8.24
CA SER A 204 -10.80 -32.25 -8.53
C SER A 204 -11.22 -32.60 -9.96
N PRO A 205 -10.77 -33.74 -10.51
CA PRO A 205 -11.40 -34.34 -11.68
C PRO A 205 -12.87 -34.67 -11.40
N ARG A 206 -13.70 -34.61 -12.45
CA ARG A 206 -15.13 -35.00 -12.39
C ARG A 206 -15.48 -35.84 -13.62
N GLY A 207 -16.47 -36.74 -13.47
CA GLY A 207 -16.98 -37.58 -14.54
C GLY A 207 -17.41 -38.93 -14.02
N ALA A 208 -18.16 -39.69 -14.86
CA ALA A 208 -18.72 -41.01 -14.47
C ALA A 208 -17.64 -42.06 -14.17
N ASP A 209 -16.47 -41.93 -14.83
CA ASP A 209 -15.36 -42.89 -14.67
C ASP A 209 -14.35 -42.48 -13.60
N VAL A 210 -14.53 -41.30 -12.97
CA VAL A 210 -13.64 -40.81 -11.92
C VAL A 210 -14.00 -41.51 -10.59
N PRO A 211 -13.08 -42.26 -9.97
CA PRO A 211 -13.37 -42.98 -8.73
C PRO A 211 -13.60 -42.03 -7.55
N ASP A 212 -14.59 -42.31 -6.74
CA ASP A 212 -14.94 -41.60 -5.52
C ASP A 212 -15.05 -42.54 -4.32
N GLU A 213 -15.30 -41.97 -3.14
CA GLU A 213 -15.65 -42.69 -1.94
C GLU A 213 -17.14 -43.10 -1.98
N ASP A 214 -17.48 -44.31 -1.50
CA ASP A 214 -18.87 -44.76 -1.41
C ASP A 214 -19.18 -45.21 0.04
N PRO A 215 -20.06 -44.47 0.76
CA PRO A 215 -20.77 -43.27 0.32
C PRO A 215 -19.84 -42.05 0.19
N HIS A 216 -20.16 -41.16 -0.75
CA HIS A 216 -19.41 -39.91 -0.96
C HIS A 216 -19.32 -39.07 0.33
N THR A 217 -18.12 -38.51 0.60
CA THR A 217 -17.86 -37.59 1.72
C THR A 217 -17.27 -36.27 1.20
N TYR A 218 -17.52 -35.18 1.91
CA TYR A 218 -17.10 -33.84 1.45
C TYR A 218 -15.58 -33.61 1.49
N ASP A 219 -14.82 -34.43 2.18
CA ASP A 219 -13.42 -34.26 2.50
C ASP A 219 -12.48 -35.22 1.77
N PHE A 220 -13.00 -35.99 0.82
CA PHE A 220 -12.23 -36.89 -0.02
C PHE A 220 -12.93 -37.11 -1.39
N GLY A 221 -12.19 -37.44 -2.45
CA GLY A 221 -12.69 -37.71 -3.77
C GLY A 221 -13.16 -36.46 -4.53
N LEU A 222 -14.39 -36.44 -4.99
CA LEU A 222 -14.97 -35.35 -5.78
C LEU A 222 -15.02 -34.05 -4.97
N GLY A 223 -14.37 -32.99 -5.47
CA GLY A 223 -14.25 -31.72 -4.78
C GLY A 223 -13.15 -31.68 -3.73
N ALA A 224 -12.32 -32.74 -3.61
CA ALA A 224 -11.30 -32.89 -2.56
C ALA A 224 -9.98 -33.51 -3.09
N GLY A 225 -9.46 -32.99 -4.21
CA GLY A 225 -8.25 -33.51 -4.87
C GLY A 225 -6.92 -33.19 -4.18
N PHE A 226 -6.91 -32.44 -3.08
CA PHE A 226 -5.75 -32.06 -2.24
C PHE A 226 -4.53 -31.53 -3.01
N TYR A 227 -4.66 -31.20 -4.29
CA TYR A 227 -3.60 -30.69 -5.17
C TYR A 227 -2.32 -31.52 -5.14
N LEU A 228 -2.47 -32.84 -5.04
CA LEU A 228 -1.39 -33.82 -5.05
C LEU A 228 -1.44 -34.67 -6.35
N THR A 229 -0.42 -35.52 -6.55
CA THR A 229 -0.38 -36.56 -7.58
C THR A 229 -0.52 -37.91 -6.91
N ALA A 230 -1.65 -38.57 -7.11
CA ALA A 230 -1.98 -39.86 -6.47
C ALA A 230 -1.11 -41.02 -6.97
N THR A 231 -0.73 -41.92 -6.08
CA THR A 231 0.12 -43.09 -6.38
C THR A 231 -0.59 -44.43 -6.20
N THR A 232 -1.73 -44.44 -5.49
CA THR A 232 -2.50 -45.68 -5.27
C THR A 232 -3.25 -46.11 -6.52
N ASP A 233 -3.39 -47.42 -6.71
CA ASP A 233 -3.95 -47.98 -7.96
C ASP A 233 -5.36 -47.49 -8.28
N LYS A 234 -6.19 -47.26 -7.28
CA LYS A 234 -7.56 -46.76 -7.47
C LYS A 234 -7.61 -45.31 -7.98
N TYR A 235 -6.66 -44.44 -7.55
CA TYR A 235 -6.77 -43.00 -7.78
C TYR A 235 -5.70 -42.41 -8.71
N LYS A 236 -4.57 -43.11 -8.98
CA LYS A 236 -3.42 -42.64 -9.75
C LYS A 236 -3.73 -42.19 -11.19
N THR A 237 -4.82 -42.65 -11.78
CA THR A 237 -5.22 -42.30 -13.16
C THR A 237 -5.82 -40.89 -13.20
N HIS A 238 -6.63 -40.53 -12.21
CA HIS A 238 -7.44 -39.32 -12.28
C HIS A 238 -7.01 -38.22 -11.28
N TYR A 239 -6.47 -38.55 -10.09
CA TYR A 239 -6.17 -37.55 -9.06
C TYR A 239 -4.72 -37.07 -9.13
N ASN A 240 -4.36 -36.42 -10.26
CA ASN A 240 -3.03 -35.86 -10.51
C ASN A 240 -3.08 -34.32 -10.53
N MET A 241 -3.78 -33.72 -9.54
CA MET A 241 -4.04 -32.28 -9.50
C MET A 241 -2.77 -31.42 -9.41
N GLN A 242 -1.68 -31.93 -8.78
CA GLN A 242 -0.41 -31.20 -8.78
C GLN A 242 0.16 -31.06 -10.19
N ASP A 243 0.19 -32.17 -10.95
CA ASP A 243 0.70 -32.16 -12.34
C ASP A 243 -0.20 -31.32 -13.26
N TYR A 244 -1.50 -31.36 -13.03
CA TYR A 244 -2.46 -30.50 -13.73
C TYR A 244 -2.14 -29.00 -13.50
N ILE A 245 -2.01 -28.56 -12.23
CA ILE A 245 -1.76 -27.16 -11.87
C ILE A 245 -0.36 -26.69 -12.28
N THR A 246 0.65 -27.56 -12.30
CA THR A 246 2.05 -27.15 -12.55
C THR A 246 2.51 -27.34 -13.98
N LYS A 247 1.83 -28.15 -14.78
CA LYS A 247 2.26 -28.50 -16.16
C LYS A 247 1.18 -28.23 -17.20
N GLU A 248 0.03 -28.87 -17.09
CA GLU A 248 -1.00 -28.84 -18.13
C GLU A 248 -1.72 -27.48 -18.18
N LEU A 249 -2.29 -27.03 -17.06
CA LEU A 249 -3.03 -25.76 -17.00
C LEU A 249 -2.15 -24.54 -17.37
N PRO A 250 -0.90 -24.40 -16.90
CA PRO A 250 -0.02 -23.32 -17.33
C PRO A 250 0.29 -23.32 -18.84
N ALA A 251 0.39 -24.49 -19.46
CA ALA A 251 0.59 -24.60 -20.90
C ALA A 251 -0.65 -24.12 -21.67
N LEU A 252 -1.85 -24.54 -21.25
CA LEU A 252 -3.12 -24.07 -21.81
C LEU A 252 -3.29 -22.56 -21.65
N ILE A 253 -2.97 -22.01 -20.47
CA ILE A 253 -3.08 -20.58 -20.20
C ILE A 253 -2.10 -19.79 -21.06
N THR A 254 -0.84 -20.21 -21.17
CA THR A 254 0.17 -19.53 -21.97
C THR A 254 -0.14 -19.59 -23.48
N GLY A 255 -0.73 -20.68 -23.96
CA GLY A 255 -1.08 -20.88 -25.37
C GLY A 255 -2.32 -20.11 -25.83
N ASN A 256 -3.28 -19.85 -24.93
CA ASN A 256 -4.61 -19.35 -25.32
C ASN A 256 -4.94 -17.95 -24.77
N PHE A 257 -4.16 -17.39 -23.85
CA PHE A 257 -4.48 -16.11 -23.18
C PHE A 257 -3.35 -15.09 -23.28
N PRO A 258 -3.66 -13.79 -23.17
CA PRO A 258 -2.65 -12.72 -23.25
C PRO A 258 -1.84 -12.64 -21.94
N VAL A 259 -0.97 -13.61 -21.68
CA VAL A 259 -0.17 -13.69 -20.48
C VAL A 259 1.29 -13.31 -20.72
N ILE A 260 1.93 -12.71 -19.72
CA ILE A 260 3.36 -12.46 -19.71
C ILE A 260 4.06 -13.80 -19.41
N PRO A 261 4.91 -14.32 -20.32
CA PRO A 261 5.71 -15.50 -20.00
C PRO A 261 6.66 -15.21 -18.84
N GLY A 262 6.66 -16.03 -17.82
CA GLY A 262 7.54 -15.90 -16.66
C GLY A 262 6.91 -16.39 -15.37
N PRO A 263 7.46 -15.95 -14.22
CA PRO A 263 6.93 -16.39 -12.93
C PRO A 263 5.49 -15.92 -12.71
N ALA A 264 4.74 -16.76 -12.00
CA ALA A 264 3.34 -16.51 -11.61
C ALA A 264 3.20 -16.30 -10.10
N GLY A 265 2.04 -15.82 -9.67
CA GLY A 265 1.56 -15.89 -8.30
C GLY A 265 0.66 -17.11 -8.09
N ILE A 266 0.59 -17.63 -6.88
CA ILE A 266 -0.34 -18.69 -6.53
C ILE A 266 -1.01 -18.37 -5.19
N CYS A 267 -2.32 -18.47 -5.17
CA CYS A 267 -3.17 -18.17 -4.01
C CYS A 267 -4.15 -19.31 -3.80
N GLY A 268 -4.67 -19.48 -2.60
CA GLY A 268 -5.72 -20.47 -2.38
C GLY A 268 -6.40 -20.35 -1.02
N HIS A 269 -7.48 -21.10 -0.83
CA HIS A 269 -8.24 -21.15 0.40
C HIS A 269 -8.33 -22.58 0.94
N SER A 270 -8.15 -22.78 2.25
CA SER A 270 -8.32 -24.07 2.93
C SER A 270 -7.44 -25.18 2.33
N MET A 271 -8.02 -26.23 1.76
CA MET A 271 -7.32 -27.24 0.96
C MET A 271 -6.54 -26.59 -0.21
N GLY A 272 -7.12 -25.59 -0.87
CA GLY A 272 -6.42 -24.84 -1.94
C GLY A 272 -5.30 -23.95 -1.40
N GLY A 273 -5.41 -23.44 -0.17
CA GLY A 273 -4.33 -22.73 0.51
C GLY A 273 -3.14 -23.65 0.79
N HIS A 274 -3.40 -24.87 1.25
CA HIS A 274 -2.42 -25.96 1.33
C HIS A 274 -1.76 -26.20 -0.04
N GLY A 275 -2.56 -26.38 -1.09
CA GLY A 275 -2.07 -26.57 -2.45
C GLY A 275 -1.19 -25.42 -2.94
N ALA A 276 -1.59 -24.18 -2.69
CA ALA A 276 -0.85 -23.00 -3.10
C ALA A 276 0.55 -22.92 -2.45
N LEU A 277 0.63 -23.13 -1.15
CA LEU A 277 1.90 -23.09 -0.42
C LEU A 277 2.81 -24.27 -0.77
N SER A 278 2.28 -25.51 -0.76
CA SER A 278 3.06 -26.71 -1.07
C SER A 278 3.59 -26.74 -2.51
N ILE A 279 2.76 -26.35 -3.49
CA ILE A 279 3.16 -26.26 -4.89
C ILE A 279 4.24 -25.19 -5.10
N ALA A 280 4.10 -24.02 -4.49
CA ALA A 280 5.10 -22.96 -4.61
C ALA A 280 6.47 -23.38 -4.04
N LEU A 281 6.50 -24.04 -2.88
CA LEU A 281 7.72 -24.56 -2.26
C LEU A 281 8.40 -25.65 -3.10
N LYS A 282 7.61 -26.50 -3.77
CA LYS A 282 8.13 -27.56 -4.64
C LYS A 282 8.63 -27.04 -6.01
N ASN A 283 8.19 -25.86 -6.43
CA ASN A 283 8.51 -25.30 -7.76
C ASN A 283 9.17 -23.92 -7.65
N PRO A 284 10.37 -23.82 -7.03
CA PRO A 284 11.08 -22.56 -6.87
C PRO A 284 11.42 -21.95 -8.23
N GLY A 285 11.10 -20.65 -8.40
CA GLY A 285 11.31 -19.90 -9.64
C GLY A 285 10.13 -19.93 -10.63
N ILE A 286 9.16 -20.83 -10.47
CA ILE A 286 7.88 -20.78 -11.20
C ILE A 286 6.93 -19.82 -10.52
N TYR A 287 6.83 -19.88 -9.18
CA TYR A 287 6.03 -18.97 -8.38
C TYR A 287 6.93 -18.05 -7.57
N THR A 288 6.76 -16.73 -7.74
CA THR A 288 7.53 -15.70 -7.00
C THR A 288 6.85 -15.24 -5.73
N SER A 289 5.56 -15.52 -5.60
CA SER A 289 4.76 -15.20 -4.42
C SER A 289 3.68 -16.26 -4.21
N ALA A 290 3.46 -16.64 -2.96
CA ALA A 290 2.41 -17.56 -2.57
C ALA A 290 1.56 -16.95 -1.45
N SER A 291 0.23 -17.08 -1.54
CA SER A 291 -0.64 -16.63 -0.46
C SER A 291 -1.78 -17.61 -0.18
N ALA A 292 -2.30 -17.56 1.03
CA ALA A 292 -3.31 -18.51 1.45
C ALA A 292 -4.29 -17.90 2.45
N PHE A 293 -5.57 -18.21 2.28
CA PHE A 293 -6.62 -18.00 3.26
C PHE A 293 -6.85 -19.32 4.01
N ALA A 294 -6.72 -19.29 5.32
CA ALA A 294 -6.99 -20.42 6.20
C ALA A 294 -6.43 -21.78 5.68
N PRO A 295 -5.14 -21.85 5.29
CA PRO A 295 -4.57 -23.06 4.71
C PRO A 295 -4.52 -24.22 5.70
N ILE A 296 -4.71 -25.45 5.22
CA ILE A 296 -4.35 -26.67 5.98
C ILE A 296 -2.82 -26.74 6.00
N SER A 297 -2.19 -26.14 7.02
CA SER A 297 -0.73 -25.88 7.03
C SER A 297 0.10 -27.14 7.24
N HIS A 298 -0.43 -28.11 7.98
CA HIS A 298 0.29 -29.34 8.38
C HIS A 298 -0.62 -30.58 8.22
N PRO A 299 -0.96 -30.96 6.97
CA PRO A 299 -1.91 -32.04 6.71
C PRO A 299 -1.49 -33.41 7.27
N VAL A 300 -0.20 -33.73 7.37
CA VAL A 300 0.26 -34.99 7.99
C VAL A 300 -0.13 -35.08 9.48
N ASP A 301 -0.38 -33.95 10.13
CA ASP A 301 -0.88 -33.90 11.51
C ASP A 301 -2.32 -33.37 11.64
N ALA A 302 -3.02 -33.12 10.55
CA ALA A 302 -4.42 -32.71 10.53
C ALA A 302 -5.36 -33.88 10.19
N PRO A 303 -6.58 -33.96 10.78
CA PRO A 303 -7.54 -35.03 10.50
C PRO A 303 -7.85 -35.21 9.01
N TRP A 304 -8.03 -34.15 8.26
CA TRP A 304 -8.31 -34.24 6.82
C TRP A 304 -7.15 -34.86 6.02
N GLY A 305 -5.92 -34.49 6.34
CA GLY A 305 -4.75 -35.08 5.68
C GLY A 305 -4.52 -36.54 6.10
N LYS A 306 -4.71 -36.87 7.39
CA LYS A 306 -4.66 -38.26 7.89
C LYS A 306 -5.70 -39.16 7.25
N LYS A 307 -6.84 -38.66 6.77
CA LYS A 307 -7.80 -39.37 5.95
C LYS A 307 -7.37 -39.45 4.48
N ALA A 308 -7.04 -38.32 3.86
CA ALA A 308 -6.85 -38.24 2.42
C ALA A 308 -5.52 -38.85 1.94
N PHE A 309 -4.40 -38.60 2.65
CA PHE A 309 -3.07 -38.99 2.19
C PHE A 309 -2.87 -40.48 2.06
N PRO A 310 -3.27 -41.33 3.03
CA PRO A 310 -3.16 -42.78 2.86
C PRO A 310 -3.99 -43.33 1.70
N LEU A 311 -5.14 -42.71 1.39
CA LEU A 311 -5.99 -43.13 0.28
C LEU A 311 -5.40 -42.73 -1.08
N TYR A 312 -4.82 -41.55 -1.20
CA TYR A 312 -4.16 -41.08 -2.44
C TYR A 312 -2.73 -41.59 -2.60
N LEU A 313 -1.90 -41.52 -1.52
CA LEU A 313 -0.46 -41.73 -1.57
C LEU A 313 -0.01 -43.12 -1.03
N GLY A 314 -0.93 -43.86 -0.39
CA GLY A 314 -0.61 -45.13 0.26
C GLY A 314 -0.11 -44.98 1.71
N ALA A 315 0.31 -46.07 2.33
CA ALA A 315 0.66 -46.12 3.75
C ALA A 315 2.04 -45.57 4.13
N ASP A 316 2.85 -45.12 3.15
CA ASP A 316 4.18 -44.58 3.42
C ASP A 316 4.08 -43.12 3.86
N GLU A 317 4.18 -42.88 5.17
CA GLU A 317 4.11 -41.53 5.75
C GLU A 317 5.26 -40.61 5.30
N GLU A 318 6.42 -41.15 4.91
CA GLU A 318 7.49 -40.33 4.36
C GLU A 318 7.11 -39.74 3.00
N ALA A 319 6.32 -40.46 2.19
CA ALA A 319 5.79 -39.93 0.93
C ALA A 319 4.80 -38.77 1.14
N TRP A 320 4.08 -38.71 2.28
CA TRP A 320 3.15 -37.64 2.62
C TRP A 320 3.85 -36.32 2.88
N LYS A 321 5.08 -36.33 3.43
CA LYS A 321 5.87 -35.13 3.72
C LYS A 321 6.17 -34.32 2.46
N ALA A 322 6.23 -34.96 1.29
CA ALA A 322 6.40 -34.29 0.01
C ALA A 322 5.20 -33.41 -0.39
N TYR A 323 4.10 -33.50 0.32
CA TYR A 323 2.88 -32.70 0.11
C TYR A 323 2.47 -31.90 1.36
N ASP A 324 3.31 -31.86 2.39
CA ASP A 324 3.06 -31.13 3.62
C ASP A 324 3.84 -29.82 3.66
N THR A 325 3.14 -28.70 3.84
CA THR A 325 3.79 -27.37 3.79
C THR A 325 4.85 -27.20 4.88
N VAL A 326 4.58 -27.66 6.11
CA VAL A 326 5.52 -27.55 7.23
C VAL A 326 6.79 -28.39 6.97
N GLU A 327 6.63 -29.61 6.48
CA GLU A 327 7.76 -30.50 6.17
C GLU A 327 8.57 -30.00 4.95
N LEU A 328 7.87 -29.45 3.94
CA LEU A 328 8.51 -28.82 2.81
C LEU A 328 9.33 -27.59 3.21
N ILE A 329 8.84 -26.76 4.13
CA ILE A 329 9.58 -25.60 4.66
C ILE A 329 10.86 -26.07 5.37
N LYS A 330 10.79 -27.06 6.23
CA LYS A 330 11.95 -27.61 6.95
C LYS A 330 13.05 -28.08 5.99
N SER A 331 12.67 -28.70 4.88
CA SER A 331 13.61 -29.19 3.85
C SER A 331 13.95 -28.20 2.75
N TYR A 332 13.31 -27.01 2.71
CA TYR A 332 13.44 -26.05 1.62
C TYR A 332 14.87 -25.53 1.45
N SER A 333 15.37 -25.54 0.22
CA SER A 333 16.71 -25.03 -0.14
C SER A 333 16.70 -24.09 -1.35
N GLY A 334 15.50 -23.71 -1.80
CA GLY A 334 15.29 -22.77 -2.92
C GLY A 334 15.52 -21.30 -2.52
N PRO A 335 15.39 -20.37 -3.47
CA PRO A 335 15.40 -18.93 -3.20
C PRO A 335 14.27 -18.54 -2.23
N PRO A 336 14.42 -17.47 -1.43
CA PRO A 336 13.40 -17.03 -0.48
C PRO A 336 12.04 -16.81 -1.16
N LEU A 337 11.06 -17.64 -0.85
CA LEU A 337 9.68 -17.52 -1.31
C LEU A 337 8.94 -16.56 -0.37
N LYS A 338 8.30 -15.54 -0.92
CA LYS A 338 7.45 -14.62 -0.15
C LYS A 338 6.07 -15.21 0.06
N MET A 339 5.65 -15.31 1.32
CA MET A 339 4.36 -15.91 1.69
C MET A 339 3.50 -14.96 2.52
N LEU A 340 2.17 -15.00 2.26
CA LEU A 340 1.14 -14.31 3.04
C LEU A 340 0.07 -15.32 3.43
N ALA A 341 -0.30 -15.38 4.71
CA ALA A 341 -1.36 -16.27 5.19
C ALA A 341 -2.30 -15.54 6.14
N ASP A 342 -3.61 -15.63 5.89
CA ASP A 342 -4.67 -15.10 6.73
C ASP A 342 -5.47 -16.22 7.37
N PHE A 343 -5.76 -16.08 8.67
CA PHE A 343 -6.60 -16.99 9.44
C PHE A 343 -7.63 -16.20 10.25
N GLY A 344 -8.87 -16.68 10.28
CA GLY A 344 -9.90 -16.10 11.14
C GLY A 344 -9.82 -16.60 12.58
N THR A 345 -9.96 -15.72 13.59
CA THR A 345 -9.96 -16.15 15.01
C THR A 345 -11.23 -16.88 15.43
N LYS A 346 -12.30 -16.80 14.61
CA LYS A 346 -13.58 -17.55 14.78
C LYS A 346 -13.72 -18.72 13.80
N ASP A 347 -12.63 -19.11 13.15
CA ASP A 347 -12.64 -20.27 12.26
C ASP A 347 -12.73 -21.56 13.07
N ASP A 348 -13.79 -22.33 12.87
CA ASP A 348 -14.05 -23.60 13.59
C ASP A 348 -12.98 -24.66 13.34
N PHE A 349 -12.24 -24.55 12.22
CA PHE A 349 -11.18 -25.48 11.82
C PHE A 349 -9.79 -25.05 12.30
N LEU A 350 -9.65 -23.85 12.87
CA LEU A 350 -8.37 -23.21 13.19
C LEU A 350 -7.40 -24.12 13.93
N LYS A 351 -7.85 -24.78 15.00
CA LYS A 351 -6.99 -25.56 15.91
C LYS A 351 -6.70 -26.95 15.39
N GLU A 352 -7.70 -27.65 14.86
CA GLU A 352 -7.58 -29.06 14.53
C GLU A 352 -7.06 -29.30 13.12
N GLN A 353 -7.47 -28.46 12.15
CA GLN A 353 -7.19 -28.67 10.75
C GLN A 353 -6.12 -27.70 10.20
N LEU A 354 -6.16 -26.40 10.57
CA LEU A 354 -5.39 -25.36 9.90
C LEU A 354 -4.00 -25.14 10.48
N LYS A 355 -3.84 -25.20 11.82
CA LYS A 355 -2.56 -25.17 12.56
C LYS A 355 -1.62 -24.02 12.17
N PRO A 356 -2.05 -22.74 12.28
CA PRO A 356 -1.23 -21.58 11.89
C PRO A 356 0.11 -21.51 12.65
N GLU A 357 0.14 -21.95 13.90
CA GLU A 357 1.34 -21.93 14.74
C GLU A 357 2.45 -22.85 14.19
N ALA A 358 2.08 -23.99 13.59
CA ALA A 358 3.05 -24.91 12.98
C ALA A 358 3.68 -24.28 11.73
N LEU A 359 2.88 -23.58 10.91
CA LEU A 359 3.36 -22.83 9.74
C LEU A 359 4.33 -21.73 10.15
N GLN A 360 3.94 -20.93 11.15
CA GLN A 360 4.76 -19.83 11.66
C GLN A 360 6.10 -20.34 12.19
N ALA A 361 6.07 -21.35 13.08
CA ALA A 361 7.27 -21.92 13.68
C ALA A 361 8.23 -22.49 12.63
N ALA A 362 7.73 -23.20 11.61
CA ALA A 362 8.57 -23.75 10.55
C ALA A 362 9.24 -22.65 9.71
N CYS A 363 8.51 -21.56 9.39
CA CYS A 363 9.06 -20.42 8.67
C CYS A 363 10.12 -19.68 9.48
N GLU A 364 9.88 -19.47 10.78
CA GLU A 364 10.83 -18.83 11.69
C GLU A 364 12.12 -19.64 11.83
N GLU A 365 12.01 -20.95 12.07
CA GLU A 365 13.15 -21.87 12.17
C GLU A 365 13.97 -21.87 10.88
N LYS A 366 13.31 -21.89 9.72
CA LYS A 366 13.98 -21.90 8.40
C LYS A 366 14.46 -20.54 7.94
N GLY A 367 13.96 -19.44 8.53
CA GLY A 367 14.25 -18.06 8.09
C GLY A 367 13.54 -17.70 6.77
N LEU A 368 12.44 -18.35 6.45
CA LEU A 368 11.60 -18.02 5.28
C LEU A 368 10.64 -16.87 5.60
N PRO A 369 10.53 -15.86 4.72
CA PRO A 369 9.67 -14.72 4.98
C PRO A 369 8.19 -15.09 4.84
N LEU A 370 7.47 -15.06 5.97
CA LEU A 370 6.02 -15.23 6.06
C LEU A 370 5.39 -14.00 6.71
N THR A 371 4.34 -13.47 6.09
CA THR A 371 3.40 -12.55 6.74
C THR A 371 2.18 -13.36 7.15
N LEU A 372 2.07 -13.72 8.43
CA LEU A 372 0.89 -14.39 8.98
C LEU A 372 0.02 -13.37 9.70
N ARG A 373 -1.28 -13.33 9.35
CA ARG A 373 -2.24 -12.40 9.94
C ARG A 373 -3.40 -13.18 10.57
N MET A 374 -3.67 -12.90 11.84
CA MET A 374 -4.87 -13.39 12.53
C MET A 374 -5.95 -12.31 12.41
N GLN A 375 -7.04 -12.64 11.72
CA GLN A 375 -8.16 -11.72 11.46
C GLN A 375 -9.21 -11.89 12.55
N GLU A 376 -9.34 -10.90 13.43
CA GLU A 376 -10.22 -10.96 14.59
C GLU A 376 -11.68 -11.08 14.19
N ASP A 377 -12.40 -12.01 14.81
CA ASP A 377 -13.81 -12.34 14.60
C ASP A 377 -14.20 -12.87 13.20
N TYR A 378 -13.24 -13.14 12.31
CA TYR A 378 -13.51 -13.75 11.01
C TYR A 378 -13.53 -15.28 11.09
N ASP A 379 -14.27 -15.89 10.16
CA ASP A 379 -14.54 -17.34 10.07
C ASP A 379 -13.87 -17.99 8.84
N HIS A 380 -14.24 -19.26 8.52
CA HIS A 380 -13.72 -20.02 7.38
C HIS A 380 -14.41 -19.70 6.03
N SER A 381 -15.30 -18.74 5.99
CA SER A 381 -16.18 -18.51 4.84
C SER A 381 -15.62 -17.56 3.80
N TYR A 382 -16.35 -17.44 2.68
CA TYR A 382 -16.07 -16.44 1.64
C TYR A 382 -16.27 -15.00 2.11
N TYR A 383 -16.87 -14.73 3.27
CA TYR A 383 -16.89 -13.37 3.85
C TYR A 383 -15.47 -12.94 4.25
N THR A 384 -14.68 -13.85 4.82
CA THR A 384 -13.25 -13.62 5.11
C THR A 384 -12.48 -13.36 3.82
N ILE A 385 -12.63 -14.24 2.81
CA ILE A 385 -11.95 -14.10 1.53
C ILE A 385 -12.30 -12.77 0.87
N SER A 386 -13.59 -12.43 0.75
CA SER A 386 -14.03 -11.20 0.07
C SER A 386 -13.57 -9.91 0.76
N THR A 387 -13.32 -9.99 2.08
CA THR A 387 -12.80 -8.85 2.83
C THR A 387 -11.31 -8.60 2.54
N PHE A 388 -10.51 -9.65 2.41
CA PHE A 388 -9.05 -9.55 2.33
C PHE A 388 -8.45 -9.92 0.97
N VAL A 389 -9.23 -10.36 0.00
CA VAL A 389 -8.73 -10.78 -1.33
C VAL A 389 -7.98 -9.66 -2.05
N SER A 390 -8.42 -8.40 -1.87
CA SER A 390 -7.73 -7.24 -2.41
C SER A 390 -6.29 -7.12 -1.90
N ASP A 391 -6.04 -7.42 -0.61
CA ASP A 391 -4.70 -7.41 -0.03
C ASP A 391 -3.83 -8.52 -0.63
N HIS A 392 -4.39 -9.72 -0.81
CA HIS A 392 -3.67 -10.84 -1.44
C HIS A 392 -3.33 -10.55 -2.90
N LEU A 393 -4.24 -9.94 -3.67
CA LEU A 393 -3.95 -9.55 -5.05
C LEU A 393 -2.89 -8.44 -5.12
N LYS A 394 -2.94 -7.45 -4.23
CA LYS A 394 -1.88 -6.43 -4.11
C LYS A 394 -0.54 -7.02 -3.71
N PHE A 395 -0.54 -8.00 -2.79
CA PHE A 395 0.65 -8.75 -2.44
C PHE A 395 1.25 -9.44 -3.68
N HIS A 396 0.46 -10.19 -4.46
CA HIS A 396 0.95 -10.83 -5.68
C HIS A 396 1.41 -9.82 -6.72
N ALA A 397 0.64 -8.75 -6.95
CA ALA A 397 1.01 -7.68 -7.88
C ALA A 397 2.38 -7.10 -7.55
N SER A 398 2.69 -6.91 -6.27
CA SER A 398 3.98 -6.37 -5.84
C SER A 398 5.19 -7.21 -6.25
N TYR A 399 5.00 -8.51 -6.48
CA TYR A 399 6.06 -9.44 -6.90
C TYR A 399 6.00 -9.81 -8.39
N LEU A 400 4.81 -9.72 -9.00
CA LEU A 400 4.61 -10.10 -10.40
C LEU A 400 4.75 -8.93 -11.37
N THR A 401 4.26 -7.77 -10.97
CA THR A 401 4.27 -6.58 -11.81
C THR A 401 5.35 -5.59 -11.37
N GLY A 402 5.95 -5.79 -10.21
CA GLY A 402 6.71 -4.76 -9.53
C GLY A 402 5.84 -3.57 -9.11
N GLN A 403 4.54 -3.72 -9.13
CA GLN A 403 3.58 -2.76 -8.60
C GLN A 403 3.52 -2.86 -7.06
N LEU A 404 4.51 -2.31 -6.47
CA LEU A 404 4.26 -1.17 -5.57
C LEU A 404 3.68 -0.09 -6.46
N SER A 405 2.78 0.76 -6.08
CA SER A 405 2.27 1.83 -6.94
C SER A 405 3.28 2.46 -7.95
N TRP A 406 4.30 1.73 -8.34
CA TRP A 406 5.35 1.95 -9.32
C TRP A 406 5.76 0.63 -9.98
N THR A 407 5.67 0.56 -11.33
CA THR A 407 6.15 -0.55 -12.15
C THR A 407 7.60 -0.32 -12.57
N PRO A 408 8.57 -1.17 -12.16
CA PRO A 408 9.86 -1.20 -12.83
C PRO A 408 9.67 -1.55 -14.32
N PRO A 409 10.50 -1.03 -15.21
CA PRO A 409 10.46 -1.41 -16.63
C PRO A 409 10.62 -2.92 -16.81
N VAL A 410 9.98 -3.49 -17.83
CA VAL A 410 10.09 -4.91 -18.22
C VAL A 410 11.55 -5.35 -18.25
N GLY A 411 11.90 -6.36 -17.45
CA GLY A 411 13.25 -6.91 -17.38
C GLY A 411 14.07 -6.51 -16.14
N TYR A 412 13.53 -5.71 -15.23
CA TYR A 412 14.20 -5.42 -13.97
C TYR A 412 14.20 -6.64 -13.05
N LYS A 413 15.38 -7.19 -12.80
CA LYS A 413 15.62 -8.12 -11.69
C LYS A 413 15.98 -7.24 -10.48
N VAL A 414 15.13 -7.23 -9.44
CA VAL A 414 15.56 -6.72 -8.12
C VAL A 414 16.82 -7.53 -7.76
N PRO A 415 18.00 -6.91 -7.64
CA PRO A 415 19.13 -7.64 -7.13
C PRO A 415 18.72 -8.15 -5.73
N PRO A 416 19.07 -9.38 -5.34
CA PRO A 416 18.86 -9.79 -3.96
C PRO A 416 19.54 -8.72 -3.10
N THR A 417 18.81 -8.18 -2.12
CA THR A 417 19.37 -7.22 -1.17
C THR A 417 20.45 -7.95 -0.39
N VAL A 418 21.65 -8.00 -0.96
CA VAL A 418 22.81 -8.61 -0.34
C VAL A 418 23.29 -7.60 0.70
N TYR A 419 22.80 -7.76 1.91
CA TYR A 419 23.47 -7.13 3.04
C TYR A 419 24.84 -7.81 3.12
N GLY A 420 25.86 -7.22 2.50
CA GLY A 420 27.26 -7.70 2.55
C GLY A 420 27.71 -7.98 3.99
N ALA A 421 28.86 -8.58 4.21
CA ALA A 421 29.42 -8.76 5.55
C ALA A 421 29.52 -7.41 6.29
N ALA A 422 29.36 -7.38 7.63
CA ALA A 422 29.48 -6.15 8.42
C ALA A 422 30.81 -5.44 8.09
N THR A 423 30.81 -4.10 8.05
CA THR A 423 32.09 -3.38 8.02
C THR A 423 32.91 -3.89 9.20
N GLU A 424 34.23 -4.12 8.99
CA GLU A 424 35.16 -4.57 10.04
C GLU A 424 35.40 -3.47 11.11
N GLU A 425 34.61 -2.38 11.11
CA GLU A 425 34.76 -1.29 12.07
C GLU A 425 34.41 -1.79 13.47
N ASP A 426 35.40 -1.82 14.36
CA ASP A 426 35.24 -2.27 15.74
C ASP A 426 34.69 -1.12 16.63
N PHE A 427 33.46 -1.24 17.02
CA PHE A 427 32.78 -0.30 17.92
C PHE A 427 32.86 -0.70 19.41
N SER A 428 33.62 -1.71 19.80
CA SER A 428 33.75 -2.20 21.19
C SER A 428 34.24 -1.12 22.16
N ALA A 429 35.01 -0.16 21.67
CA ALA A 429 35.54 0.94 22.46
C ALA A 429 34.46 1.95 22.87
N THR A 430 33.37 2.12 22.09
CA THR A 430 32.34 3.15 22.24
C THR A 430 30.99 2.58 22.66
N ALA A 431 30.68 1.35 22.31
CA ALA A 431 29.40 0.70 22.56
C ALA A 431 28.99 0.79 24.05
N GLY A 432 27.77 1.27 24.31
CA GLY A 432 27.22 1.42 25.67
C GLY A 432 27.81 2.56 26.49
N LYS A 433 28.73 3.37 25.95
CA LYS A 433 29.38 4.49 26.65
C LYS A 433 28.90 5.83 26.10
N GLU A 434 29.06 6.91 26.90
CA GLU A 434 28.97 8.29 26.44
C GLU A 434 30.14 8.59 25.49
N ILE A 435 29.87 9.23 24.36
CA ILE A 435 30.86 9.60 23.33
C ILE A 435 30.93 11.12 23.27
N GLU A 436 32.15 11.67 23.13
CA GLU A 436 32.34 13.08 22.73
C GLU A 436 32.56 13.12 21.22
N CYS A 437 31.79 13.96 20.51
CA CYS A 437 31.90 14.10 19.06
C CYS A 437 31.62 15.54 18.61
N LEU A 438 32.05 15.87 17.38
CA LEU A 438 31.77 17.16 16.74
C LEU A 438 30.31 17.21 16.31
N ALA A 439 29.62 18.32 16.55
CA ALA A 439 28.27 18.60 16.09
C ALA A 439 28.10 20.08 15.72
N ALA A 440 27.22 20.35 14.77
CA ALA A 440 26.76 21.67 14.40
C ALA A 440 25.46 22.00 15.15
N VAL A 441 25.58 22.81 16.18
CA VAL A 441 24.47 23.16 17.10
C VAL A 441 23.84 24.48 16.69
N ALA A 442 22.53 24.49 16.51
CA ALA A 442 21.72 25.69 16.46
C ALA A 442 21.36 26.14 17.89
N PHE A 443 22.07 27.08 18.46
CA PHE A 443 21.79 27.55 19.82
C PHE A 443 20.57 28.47 19.89
N GLU A 444 20.33 29.24 18.85
CA GLU A 444 19.19 30.17 18.72
C GLU A 444 18.81 30.36 17.24
N ALA A 445 17.57 30.73 17.00
CA ALA A 445 17.09 31.00 15.65
C ALA A 445 17.85 32.17 14.98
N LYS A 446 18.01 32.09 13.66
CA LYS A 446 18.65 33.13 12.81
C LYS A 446 20.12 33.41 13.13
N LYS A 447 20.80 32.44 13.73
CA LYS A 447 22.24 32.48 13.98
C LYS A 447 22.94 31.36 13.23
N PRO A 448 24.19 31.56 12.79
CA PRO A 448 24.99 30.48 12.23
C PRO A 448 25.08 29.29 13.19
N LEU A 449 25.20 28.11 12.64
CA LEU A 449 25.46 26.89 13.42
C LEU A 449 26.82 26.98 14.10
N SER A 450 26.88 26.56 15.36
CA SER A 450 28.13 26.51 16.11
C SER A 450 28.70 25.09 16.09
N LEU A 451 29.90 24.95 15.56
CA LEU A 451 30.65 23.70 15.59
C LEU A 451 31.28 23.50 16.97
N VAL A 452 30.74 22.60 17.76
CA VAL A 452 31.16 22.32 19.13
C VAL A 452 31.25 20.83 19.39
N LYS A 453 32.04 20.43 20.37
CA LYS A 453 32.10 19.07 20.88
C LYS A 453 30.97 18.86 21.85
N VAL A 454 30.06 17.96 21.51
CA VAL A 454 28.92 17.55 22.35
C VAL A 454 29.17 16.14 22.90
N LYS A 455 28.53 15.82 23.99
CA LYS A 455 28.46 14.46 24.49
C LYS A 455 27.19 13.79 24.02
N VAL A 456 27.32 12.56 23.51
CA VAL A 456 26.22 11.73 23.03
C VAL A 456 26.08 10.51 23.94
N GLY A 457 24.94 10.36 24.59
CA GLY A 457 24.65 9.22 25.47
C GLY A 457 24.53 7.90 24.72
N PRO A 458 24.63 6.76 25.42
CA PRO A 458 24.37 5.45 24.82
C PRO A 458 22.88 5.30 24.48
N PRO A 459 22.54 4.45 23.48
CA PRO A 459 21.16 4.17 23.14
C PRO A 459 20.44 3.42 24.27
N GLN A 460 19.23 3.84 24.60
CA GLN A 460 18.34 3.21 25.56
C GLN A 460 17.43 2.17 24.86
N ALA A 461 16.50 1.58 25.60
CA ALA A 461 15.56 0.60 25.05
C ALA A 461 14.81 1.14 23.81
N GLY A 462 14.84 0.37 22.69
CA GLY A 462 14.23 0.75 21.40
C GLY A 462 14.96 1.87 20.66
N GLU A 463 16.24 2.14 20.99
CA GLU A 463 17.09 3.16 20.37
C GLU A 463 18.30 2.55 19.69
N VAL A 464 18.80 3.24 18.68
CA VAL A 464 19.99 2.87 17.93
C VAL A 464 20.91 4.09 17.84
N ARG A 465 22.20 3.93 18.17
CA ARG A 465 23.20 4.95 17.90
C ARG A 465 23.92 4.65 16.59
N ILE A 466 23.99 5.65 15.74
CA ILE A 466 24.68 5.55 14.43
C ILE A 466 25.90 6.46 14.42
N LYS A 467 26.92 6.04 13.67
CA LYS A 467 28.00 6.89 13.19
C LYS A 467 27.57 7.47 11.85
N THR A 468 27.39 8.78 11.78
CA THR A 468 26.99 9.47 10.55
C THR A 468 28.17 9.47 9.58
N HIS A 469 27.91 9.06 8.34
CA HIS A 469 28.92 9.08 7.28
C HIS A 469 28.78 10.32 6.41
N SER A 470 27.54 10.62 5.96
CA SER A 470 27.25 11.75 5.07
C SER A 470 25.89 12.33 5.38
N VAL A 471 25.77 13.63 5.19
CA VAL A 471 24.52 14.39 5.35
C VAL A 471 24.31 15.27 4.12
N ALA A 472 23.04 15.55 3.82
CA ALA A 472 22.64 16.56 2.84
C ALA A 472 21.91 17.69 3.54
N LEU A 473 21.95 18.88 2.96
CA LEU A 473 21.23 20.06 3.42
C LEU A 473 19.86 20.15 2.75
N CYS A 474 18.85 20.45 3.53
CA CYS A 474 17.51 20.66 3.05
C CYS A 474 16.96 22.01 3.47
N HIS A 475 16.05 22.59 2.68
CA HIS A 475 15.35 23.82 3.06
C HIS A 475 14.53 23.66 4.36
N THR A 476 14.16 22.43 4.76
CA THR A 476 13.50 22.17 6.04
C THR A 476 14.43 22.49 7.23
N ASP A 477 15.74 22.19 7.12
CA ASP A 477 16.74 22.58 8.13
C ASP A 477 16.89 24.10 8.20
N SER A 478 17.00 24.77 7.04
CA SER A 478 17.05 26.23 6.92
C SER A 478 15.79 26.90 7.50
N TYR A 479 14.62 26.36 7.17
CA TYR A 479 13.33 26.83 7.67
C TYR A 479 13.27 26.84 9.20
N THR A 480 13.76 25.77 9.85
CA THR A 480 13.86 25.71 11.31
C THR A 480 14.92 26.68 11.86
N LEU A 481 16.11 26.72 11.22
CA LEU A 481 17.18 27.65 11.61
C LEU A 481 16.73 29.12 11.52
N ASP A 482 15.91 29.48 10.53
CA ASP A 482 15.31 30.82 10.37
C ASP A 482 14.17 31.10 11.38
N GLY A 483 13.83 30.17 12.26
CA GLY A 483 12.79 30.35 13.25
C GLY A 483 11.38 30.40 12.66
N LEU A 484 11.18 29.81 11.50
CA LEU A 484 9.88 29.75 10.80
C LEU A 484 9.06 28.49 11.15
N ASP A 485 9.71 27.49 11.76
CA ASP A 485 9.09 26.25 12.19
C ASP A 485 8.39 26.41 13.55
N PRO A 486 7.07 26.19 13.64
CA PRO A 486 6.33 26.31 14.89
C PRO A 486 6.71 25.26 15.94
N GLU A 487 7.35 24.15 15.52
CA GLU A 487 7.86 23.10 16.40
C GLU A 487 9.38 23.21 16.63
N GLY A 488 10.03 24.21 16.04
CA GLY A 488 11.46 24.47 16.19
C GLY A 488 11.86 24.69 17.64
N LEU A 489 12.82 23.91 18.14
CA LEU A 489 13.36 23.99 19.49
C LEU A 489 14.82 24.42 19.46
N PHE A 490 15.27 25.22 20.42
CA PHE A 490 16.66 25.64 20.56
C PHE A 490 17.10 25.48 22.03
N PRO A 491 18.34 25.05 22.33
CA PRO A 491 19.34 24.57 21.35
C PRO A 491 19.03 23.21 20.78
N CYS A 492 19.33 22.99 19.49
CA CYS A 492 19.12 21.67 18.85
C CYS A 492 20.24 21.34 17.84
N ILE A 493 20.37 20.08 17.49
CA ILE A 493 21.17 19.61 16.37
C ILE A 493 20.21 19.31 15.23
N LEU A 494 20.33 20.04 14.12
CA LEU A 494 19.53 19.89 12.92
C LEU A 494 19.99 18.66 12.09
N GLY A 495 19.50 18.55 10.85
CA GLY A 495 19.83 17.49 9.90
C GLY A 495 18.86 16.32 9.93
N HIS A 496 18.32 15.99 8.75
CA HIS A 496 17.38 14.88 8.60
C HIS A 496 17.59 14.06 7.32
N GLU A 497 18.52 14.46 6.46
CA GLU A 497 18.97 13.70 5.29
C GLU A 497 20.37 13.16 5.55
N ALA A 498 20.49 11.87 5.87
CA ALA A 498 21.77 11.27 6.21
C ALA A 498 21.84 9.80 5.82
N ALA A 499 23.08 9.29 5.78
CA ALA A 499 23.35 7.87 5.81
C ALA A 499 24.52 7.60 6.76
N GLY A 500 24.51 6.44 7.41
CA GLY A 500 25.51 6.10 8.40
C GLY A 500 25.57 4.60 8.68
N VAL A 501 26.37 4.27 9.69
CA VAL A 501 26.61 2.89 10.13
C VAL A 501 26.15 2.74 11.59
N VAL A 502 25.45 1.67 11.91
CA VAL A 502 25.03 1.37 13.27
C VAL A 502 26.27 1.15 14.14
N GLU A 503 26.41 1.95 15.18
CA GLU A 503 27.51 1.84 16.15
C GLU A 503 27.13 0.92 17.33
N SER A 504 25.95 1.12 17.91
CA SER A 504 25.41 0.30 19.00
C SER A 504 23.88 0.34 19.02
N VAL A 505 23.29 -0.65 19.66
CA VAL A 505 21.84 -0.79 19.79
C VAL A 505 21.45 -0.89 21.26
N GLY A 506 20.27 -0.35 21.61
CA GLY A 506 19.68 -0.43 22.93
C GLY A 506 18.93 -1.74 23.14
N GLU A 507 18.46 -1.93 24.37
CA GLU A 507 17.67 -3.10 24.76
C GLU A 507 16.39 -3.24 23.89
N GLY A 508 16.07 -4.49 23.50
CA GLY A 508 14.87 -4.82 22.71
C GLY A 508 15.01 -4.55 21.21
N VAL A 509 16.10 -3.96 20.72
CA VAL A 509 16.35 -3.77 19.28
C VAL A 509 16.91 -5.07 18.69
N THR A 510 16.15 -5.72 17.81
CA THR A 510 16.52 -7.00 17.17
C THR A 510 16.82 -6.89 15.69
N GLU A 511 16.32 -5.83 15.03
CA GLU A 511 16.42 -5.66 13.56
C GLU A 511 17.78 -5.11 13.12
N PHE A 512 18.48 -4.40 14.00
CA PHE A 512 19.77 -3.76 13.71
C PHE A 512 20.89 -4.37 14.54
N LYS A 513 22.10 -4.34 13.98
CA LYS A 513 23.33 -4.71 14.67
C LYS A 513 24.48 -3.77 14.27
N PRO A 514 25.53 -3.63 15.09
CA PRO A 514 26.72 -2.86 14.73
C PRO A 514 27.26 -3.23 13.35
N GLY A 515 27.64 -2.22 12.57
CA GLY A 515 28.12 -2.37 11.20
C GLY A 515 27.02 -2.43 10.13
N ASP A 516 25.72 -2.36 10.46
CA ASP A 516 24.65 -2.24 9.48
C ASP A 516 24.62 -0.83 8.88
N HIS A 517 24.49 -0.72 7.54
CA HIS A 517 24.29 0.54 6.84
C HIS A 517 22.82 0.97 6.94
N VAL A 518 22.58 2.23 7.25
CA VAL A 518 21.24 2.75 7.54
C VAL A 518 21.04 4.16 7.02
N ILE A 519 19.77 4.47 6.74
CA ILE A 519 19.28 5.82 6.44
C ILE A 519 18.33 6.24 7.57
N PRO A 520 18.62 7.32 8.31
CA PRO A 520 17.68 7.98 9.20
C PRO A 520 16.41 8.43 8.47
N CYS A 521 15.25 8.21 9.07
CA CYS A 521 13.97 8.57 8.49
C CYS A 521 13.16 9.41 9.48
N TYR A 522 12.96 10.69 9.18
CA TYR A 522 12.15 11.58 10.01
C TYR A 522 10.67 11.16 10.06
N GLN A 523 10.19 10.45 9.04
CA GLN A 523 8.91 9.74 9.10
C GLN A 523 9.14 8.32 9.62
N ALA A 524 8.80 8.08 10.88
CA ALA A 524 8.93 6.76 11.50
C ALA A 524 7.97 5.72 10.87
N TYR A 525 8.27 4.44 11.04
CA TYR A 525 7.38 3.33 10.69
C TYR A 525 7.49 2.21 11.72
N CYS A 526 6.47 2.02 12.55
CA CYS A 526 6.43 0.93 13.55
C CYS A 526 5.74 -0.34 13.05
N GLY A 527 4.97 -0.27 11.96
CA GLY A 527 4.26 -1.40 11.37
C GLY A 527 2.87 -1.68 11.96
N ASP A 528 2.63 -1.36 13.24
CA ASP A 528 1.47 -1.80 14.04
C ASP A 528 0.47 -0.70 14.42
N CYS A 529 0.84 0.59 14.36
CA CYS A 529 -0.09 1.65 14.75
C CYS A 529 -1.19 1.86 13.68
N LYS A 530 -2.32 2.44 14.11
CA LYS A 530 -3.47 2.76 13.23
C LYS A 530 -3.09 3.46 11.92
N PHE A 531 -2.03 4.28 11.92
CA PHE A 531 -1.56 4.98 10.72
C PHE A 531 -0.72 4.07 9.83
N CYS A 532 0.18 3.27 10.41
CA CYS A 532 0.98 2.30 9.65
C CYS A 532 0.13 1.18 9.03
N ALA A 533 -0.96 0.78 9.70
CA ALA A 533 -1.90 -0.23 9.21
C ALA A 533 -2.67 0.22 7.96
N ARG A 534 -2.78 1.54 7.70
CA ARG A 534 -3.43 2.03 6.47
C ARG A 534 -2.43 2.03 5.30
N PRO A 535 -2.78 1.44 4.13
CA PRO A 535 -1.86 1.30 3.01
C PRO A 535 -1.32 2.66 2.50
N ASN A 536 -2.17 3.68 2.42
CA ASN A 536 -1.84 4.98 1.82
C ASN A 536 -1.41 6.03 2.85
N ILE A 537 -1.03 5.65 4.08
CA ILE A 537 -0.63 6.58 5.15
C ILE A 537 0.75 6.20 5.67
N ASN A 538 1.63 7.20 5.76
CA ASN A 538 3.00 7.06 6.27
C ASN A 538 3.27 7.86 7.57
N LEU A 539 2.25 8.52 8.14
CA LEU A 539 2.38 9.39 9.31
C LEU A 539 2.31 8.59 10.62
N CYS A 540 3.31 7.77 10.88
CA CYS A 540 3.41 6.95 12.10
C CYS A 540 3.36 7.79 13.38
N THR A 541 2.58 7.34 14.36
CA THR A 541 2.40 8.07 15.63
C THR A 541 3.18 7.50 16.80
N SER A 542 3.90 6.39 16.63
CA SER A 542 4.53 5.65 17.75
C SER A 542 5.56 6.46 18.54
N VAL A 543 6.27 7.37 17.87
CA VAL A 543 7.29 8.25 18.47
C VAL A 543 7.01 9.74 18.28
N ARG A 544 5.98 10.12 17.48
CA ARG A 544 5.71 11.51 17.09
C ARG A 544 5.56 12.48 18.26
N ALA A 545 4.93 12.05 19.36
CA ALA A 545 4.74 12.86 20.56
C ALA A 545 6.05 13.23 21.28
N PHE A 546 7.12 12.49 21.01
CA PHE A 546 8.45 12.70 21.58
C PHE A 546 9.37 13.43 20.60
N THR A 547 9.39 13.03 19.34
CA THR A 547 10.21 13.69 18.31
C THR A 547 9.81 15.16 18.11
N GLY A 548 8.52 15.51 18.23
CA GLY A 548 8.06 16.90 18.21
C GLY A 548 8.45 17.73 19.45
N LYS A 549 8.95 17.08 20.50
CA LYS A 549 9.51 17.74 21.70
C LYS A 549 11.03 17.66 21.76
N GLY A 550 11.67 17.16 20.74
CA GLY A 550 13.13 17.00 20.66
C GLY A 550 13.72 16.01 21.68
N VAL A 551 12.93 15.01 22.13
CA VAL A 551 13.32 14.04 23.15
C VAL A 551 13.05 12.60 22.70
N MET A 552 13.65 11.64 23.40
CA MET A 552 13.51 10.22 23.13
C MET A 552 12.37 9.61 23.95
N LYS A 553 11.74 8.54 23.41
CA LYS A 553 10.54 7.91 24.01
C LYS A 553 10.85 7.18 25.32
N ALA A 554 12.04 6.59 25.46
CA ALA A 554 12.38 5.73 26.59
C ALA A 554 12.25 6.44 27.94
N ASP A 555 12.68 7.71 28.03
CA ASP A 555 12.73 8.46 29.29
C ASP A 555 12.31 9.95 29.17
N GLY A 556 11.91 10.39 27.99
CA GLY A 556 11.53 11.78 27.73
C GLY A 556 12.70 12.76 27.76
N LYS A 557 13.95 12.31 27.52
CA LYS A 557 15.16 13.15 27.53
C LYS A 557 15.86 13.11 26.18
N PRO A 558 16.60 14.18 25.81
CA PRO A 558 17.50 14.14 24.66
C PRO A 558 18.74 13.29 25.00
N ARG A 559 19.48 12.89 23.95
CA ARG A 559 20.71 12.11 24.06
C ARG A 559 21.97 12.96 23.89
N PHE A 560 21.84 14.24 23.64
CA PHE A 560 22.94 15.17 23.47
C PHE A 560 23.05 16.12 24.65
N THR A 561 24.28 16.44 25.08
CA THR A 561 24.56 17.49 26.08
C THR A 561 25.76 18.32 25.65
N TYR A 562 25.73 19.62 25.97
CA TYR A 562 26.84 20.55 25.82
C TYR A 562 27.00 21.35 27.14
N GLU A 563 28.22 21.37 27.73
CA GLU A 563 28.47 22.00 29.03
C GLU A 563 27.48 21.59 30.14
N GLY A 564 27.07 20.30 30.12
CA GLY A 564 26.12 19.76 31.10
C GLY A 564 24.65 20.15 30.85
N LYS A 565 24.32 20.89 29.80
CA LYS A 565 22.97 21.27 29.41
C LYS A 565 22.46 20.40 28.26
N PRO A 566 21.16 20.07 28.26
CA PRO A 566 20.58 19.25 27.18
C PRO A 566 20.54 20.01 25.84
N ILE A 567 20.79 19.30 24.74
CA ILE A 567 20.58 19.74 23.36
C ILE A 567 19.46 18.86 22.77
N TYR A 568 18.42 19.48 22.22
CA TYR A 568 17.25 18.79 21.70
C TYR A 568 17.52 18.08 20.36
N HIS A 569 16.79 17.00 20.11
CA HIS A 569 16.75 16.35 18.82
C HIS A 569 15.88 17.14 17.84
N PHE A 570 16.27 17.13 16.56
CA PHE A 570 15.49 17.64 15.45
C PHE A 570 14.84 16.48 14.70
N MET A 571 13.52 16.45 14.62
CA MET A 571 12.71 15.45 13.91
C MET A 571 13.03 13.97 14.27
N GLY A 572 13.73 13.75 15.40
CA GLY A 572 14.16 12.40 15.83
C GLY A 572 15.36 11.85 15.04
N THR A 573 16.07 12.69 14.29
CA THR A 573 17.22 12.31 13.44
C THR A 573 18.51 13.00 13.84
N SER A 574 18.57 14.35 13.93
CA SER A 574 19.71 15.15 14.39
C SER A 574 21.05 14.75 13.74
N SER A 575 21.08 14.69 12.42
CA SER A 575 22.21 14.13 11.69
C SER A 575 23.40 15.07 11.47
N PHE A 576 23.32 16.35 11.88
CA PHE A 576 24.46 17.27 11.85
C PHE A 576 25.38 17.05 13.06
N ALA A 577 25.74 15.79 13.27
CA ALA A 577 26.70 15.35 14.27
C ALA A 577 27.39 14.07 13.80
N GLU A 578 28.63 13.83 14.24
CA GLU A 578 29.37 12.59 13.90
C GLU A 578 28.66 11.33 14.44
N TYR A 579 27.89 11.45 15.52
CA TYR A 579 27.07 10.38 16.06
C TYR A 579 25.68 10.91 16.41
N SER A 580 24.64 10.11 16.11
CA SER A 580 23.26 10.40 16.50
C SER A 580 22.59 9.18 17.09
N VAL A 581 21.59 9.42 17.99
CA VAL A 581 20.76 8.37 18.58
C VAL A 581 19.33 8.54 18.06
N LEU A 582 18.76 7.48 17.54
CA LEU A 582 17.44 7.47 16.91
C LEU A 582 16.58 6.36 17.51
N HIS A 583 15.25 6.49 17.38
CA HIS A 583 14.38 5.35 17.59
C HIS A 583 14.57 4.31 16.46
N ASP A 584 14.54 3.04 16.78
CA ASP A 584 14.65 1.91 15.82
C ASP A 584 13.60 1.98 14.70
N VAL A 585 12.40 2.50 15.00
CA VAL A 585 11.30 2.75 14.04
C VAL A 585 11.57 3.92 13.09
N SER A 586 12.61 4.72 13.33
CA SER A 586 13.05 5.86 12.53
C SER A 586 14.30 5.57 11.71
N LEU A 587 14.63 4.30 11.50
CA LEU A 587 15.78 3.87 10.71
C LEU A 587 15.36 2.89 9.62
N ALA A 588 15.93 3.05 8.44
CA ALA A 588 15.82 2.10 7.34
C ALA A 588 17.17 1.43 7.09
N LYS A 589 17.21 0.09 7.20
CA LYS A 589 18.42 -0.70 6.90
C LYS A 589 18.56 -0.88 5.40
N ILE A 590 19.72 -0.54 4.85
CA ILE A 590 19.99 -0.61 3.42
C ILE A 590 21.10 -1.61 3.11
N ARG A 591 21.28 -1.93 1.84
CA ARG A 591 22.38 -2.74 1.33
C ARG A 591 23.72 -2.06 1.61
N ARG A 592 24.75 -2.85 1.94
CA ARG A 592 26.04 -2.35 2.38
C ARG A 592 26.94 -1.82 1.28
N ASP A 593 26.72 -2.26 0.05
CA ASP A 593 27.46 -1.81 -1.14
C ASP A 593 26.91 -0.48 -1.71
N ALA A 594 25.82 0.07 -1.13
CA ALA A 594 25.33 1.38 -1.51
C ALA A 594 26.26 2.48 -1.00
N PRO A 595 26.69 3.43 -1.86
CA PRO A 595 27.58 4.52 -1.47
C PRO A 595 26.85 5.50 -0.54
N LEU A 596 27.24 5.53 0.75
CA LEU A 596 26.57 6.32 1.78
C LEU A 596 26.53 7.82 1.45
N GLY A 597 27.58 8.34 0.77
CA GLY A 597 27.63 9.74 0.30
C GLY A 597 26.61 10.08 -0.80
N ARG A 598 25.88 9.13 -1.33
CA ARG A 598 24.83 9.32 -2.33
C ARG A 598 23.46 9.00 -1.75
N VAL A 599 23.32 7.80 -1.16
CA VAL A 599 22.01 7.33 -0.66
C VAL A 599 21.49 8.13 0.55
N CYS A 600 22.29 8.99 1.17
CA CYS A 600 21.83 9.93 2.19
C CYS A 600 20.68 10.82 1.68
N LEU A 601 20.66 11.16 0.37
CA LEU A 601 19.59 11.93 -0.28
C LEU A 601 18.23 11.22 -0.33
N LEU A 602 18.21 9.91 -0.07
CA LEU A 602 16.97 9.15 0.08
C LEU A 602 16.27 9.39 1.43
N GLY A 603 16.91 10.10 2.35
CA GLY A 603 16.32 10.49 3.64
C GLY A 603 15.16 11.47 3.53
N CYS A 604 15.10 12.29 2.48
CA CYS A 604 14.03 13.28 2.27
C CYS A 604 13.79 13.64 0.79
N GLY A 605 14.63 14.48 0.17
CA GLY A 605 14.33 15.22 -1.05
C GLY A 605 13.93 14.35 -2.24
N ILE A 606 14.80 13.39 -2.63
CA ILE A 606 14.56 12.50 -3.77
C ILE A 606 13.33 11.61 -3.51
N SER A 607 13.26 11.00 -2.34
CA SER A 607 12.14 10.15 -1.96
C SER A 607 10.81 10.92 -1.99
N THR A 608 10.81 12.17 -1.54
CA THR A 608 9.60 13.01 -1.52
C THR A 608 9.06 13.25 -2.92
N GLY A 609 9.88 13.68 -3.87
CA GLY A 609 9.44 13.92 -5.24
C GLY A 609 9.02 12.66 -5.98
N TRP A 610 9.80 11.58 -5.87
CA TRP A 610 9.45 10.30 -6.48
C TRP A 610 8.12 9.77 -5.96
N GLY A 611 7.96 9.72 -4.66
CA GLY A 611 6.74 9.20 -4.04
C GLY A 611 5.51 10.07 -4.29
N ALA A 612 5.68 11.37 -4.48
CA ALA A 612 4.57 12.25 -4.84
C ALA A 612 3.90 11.82 -6.15
N VAL A 613 4.70 11.39 -7.13
CA VAL A 613 4.20 10.90 -8.43
C VAL A 613 3.56 9.52 -8.30
N TRP A 614 4.24 8.57 -7.62
CA TRP A 614 3.82 7.18 -7.57
C TRP A 614 2.80 6.85 -6.48
N ASN A 615 3.01 7.36 -5.25
CA ASN A 615 2.18 6.99 -4.11
C ASN A 615 1.04 7.96 -3.85
N THR A 616 1.24 9.27 -4.11
CA THR A 616 0.25 10.30 -3.77
C THR A 616 -0.65 10.61 -4.95
N ALA A 617 -0.08 10.94 -6.11
CA ALA A 617 -0.81 11.27 -7.33
C ALA A 617 -1.21 10.03 -8.13
N ASN A 618 -0.41 8.97 -8.08
CA ASN A 618 -0.58 7.77 -8.90
C ASN A 618 -0.73 8.13 -10.39
N VAL A 619 0.25 8.86 -10.92
CA VAL A 619 0.19 9.47 -12.25
C VAL A 619 0.03 8.42 -13.35
N GLU A 620 -0.96 8.62 -14.20
CA GLU A 620 -1.28 7.74 -15.33
C GLU A 620 -0.35 7.97 -16.52
N LYS A 621 -0.11 6.92 -17.29
CA LYS A 621 0.65 7.01 -18.54
C LYS A 621 -0.09 7.91 -19.54
N GLY A 622 0.65 8.85 -20.15
CA GLY A 622 0.10 9.82 -21.09
C GLY A 622 -0.42 11.11 -20.44
N ALA A 623 -0.42 11.20 -19.12
CA ALA A 623 -0.86 12.38 -18.37
C ALA A 623 -0.01 13.63 -18.70
N THR A 624 -0.61 14.78 -18.47
CA THR A 624 0.04 16.10 -18.49
C THR A 624 0.33 16.57 -17.07
N ALA A 625 1.52 17.15 -16.84
CA ALA A 625 1.90 17.59 -15.50
C ALA A 625 2.61 18.95 -15.52
N ALA A 626 2.45 19.72 -14.41
CA ALA A 626 3.22 20.95 -14.16
C ALA A 626 3.99 20.82 -12.83
N VAL A 627 5.26 21.22 -12.81
CA VAL A 627 6.14 21.16 -11.65
C VAL A 627 6.65 22.55 -11.32
N PHE A 628 6.31 23.05 -10.13
CA PHE A 628 6.65 24.37 -9.64
C PHE A 628 7.82 24.29 -8.66
N GLY A 629 8.94 24.92 -9.01
CA GLY A 629 10.19 24.86 -8.25
C GLY A 629 11.05 23.64 -8.64
N LEU A 630 12.28 23.93 -9.12
CA LEU A 630 13.16 22.93 -9.72
C LEU A 630 14.44 22.71 -8.89
N GLY A 631 14.26 22.58 -7.57
CA GLY A 631 15.26 22.01 -6.66
C GLY A 631 15.24 20.49 -6.70
N ALA A 632 15.91 19.84 -5.74
CA ALA A 632 16.01 18.37 -5.68
C ALA A 632 14.63 17.68 -5.71
N VAL A 633 13.63 18.18 -4.96
CA VAL A 633 12.26 17.63 -4.95
C VAL A 633 11.61 17.74 -6.33
N GLY A 634 11.66 18.94 -6.96
CA GLY A 634 11.01 19.15 -8.27
C GLY A 634 11.66 18.37 -9.40
N LEU A 635 12.98 18.23 -9.40
CA LEU A 635 13.69 17.40 -10.39
C LEU A 635 13.38 15.92 -10.19
N SER A 636 13.23 15.47 -8.94
CA SER A 636 12.80 14.11 -8.61
C SER A 636 11.36 13.83 -9.07
N VAL A 637 10.46 14.82 -8.97
CA VAL A 637 9.12 14.74 -9.58
C VAL A 637 9.22 14.60 -11.10
N ILE A 638 10.06 15.41 -11.77
CA ILE A 638 10.23 15.32 -13.23
C ILE A 638 10.76 13.94 -13.65
N GLU A 639 11.79 13.44 -12.98
CA GLU A 639 12.31 12.09 -13.28
C GLU A 639 11.22 11.02 -13.14
N ALA A 640 10.45 11.07 -12.05
CA ALA A 640 9.36 10.13 -11.80
C ALA A 640 8.25 10.26 -12.86
N LEU A 641 7.88 11.46 -13.28
CA LEU A 641 6.90 11.71 -14.35
C LEU A 641 7.34 11.14 -15.70
N VAL A 642 8.63 11.31 -16.06
CA VAL A 642 9.19 10.70 -17.27
C VAL A 642 9.07 9.18 -17.22
N LYS A 643 9.37 8.57 -16.07
CA LYS A 643 9.27 7.12 -15.89
C LYS A 643 7.82 6.62 -15.81
N ALA A 644 6.90 7.44 -15.31
CA ALA A 644 5.46 7.16 -15.36
C ALA A 644 4.89 7.27 -16.80
N GLY A 645 5.66 7.86 -17.73
CA GLY A 645 5.25 8.01 -19.11
C GLY A 645 4.30 9.18 -19.35
N ALA A 646 4.43 10.25 -18.55
CA ALA A 646 3.72 11.51 -18.80
C ALA A 646 4.02 12.04 -20.21
N SER A 647 3.00 12.52 -20.90
CA SER A 647 3.11 13.00 -22.29
C SER A 647 3.62 14.43 -22.40
N LYS A 648 3.38 15.22 -21.36
CA LYS A 648 3.80 16.62 -21.26
C LYS A 648 4.19 16.95 -19.82
N ILE A 649 5.37 17.54 -19.63
CA ILE A 649 5.91 17.91 -18.33
C ILE A 649 6.36 19.36 -18.41
N ILE A 650 5.58 20.27 -17.79
CA ILE A 650 5.82 21.72 -17.81
C ILE A 650 6.61 22.09 -16.55
N ALA A 651 7.85 22.50 -16.72
CA ALA A 651 8.74 22.94 -15.65
C ALA A 651 8.62 24.46 -15.41
N VAL A 652 8.41 24.87 -14.16
CA VAL A 652 8.21 26.28 -13.78
C VAL A 652 9.23 26.69 -12.73
N ASP A 653 10.10 27.66 -13.03
CA ASP A 653 11.07 28.22 -12.09
C ASP A 653 11.44 29.66 -12.45
N LEU A 654 11.91 30.44 -11.46
CA LEU A 654 12.36 31.83 -11.65
C LEU A 654 13.74 31.89 -12.29
N LEU A 655 14.55 30.84 -12.18
CA LEU A 655 15.93 30.82 -12.63
C LEU A 655 16.07 29.98 -13.92
N ASP A 656 16.52 30.63 -15.00
CA ASP A 656 16.72 29.96 -16.29
C ASP A 656 17.68 28.76 -16.20
N LYS A 657 18.73 28.87 -15.38
CA LYS A 657 19.66 27.73 -15.17
C LYS A 657 18.94 26.47 -14.66
N LYS A 658 17.90 26.63 -13.84
CA LYS A 658 17.09 25.48 -13.33
C LYS A 658 16.19 24.92 -14.45
N LEU A 659 15.68 25.76 -15.33
CA LEU A 659 14.91 25.30 -16.50
C LEU A 659 15.77 24.49 -17.48
N GLU A 660 17.00 24.92 -17.74
CA GLU A 660 17.94 24.15 -18.58
C GLU A 660 18.28 22.80 -17.96
N MET A 661 18.42 22.76 -16.63
CA MET A 661 18.59 21.49 -15.94
C MET A 661 17.35 20.59 -16.11
N ALA A 662 16.16 21.12 -15.89
CA ALA A 662 14.92 20.35 -16.03
C ALA A 662 14.76 19.72 -17.43
N LYS A 663 15.31 20.35 -18.46
CA LYS A 663 15.36 19.81 -19.83
C LYS A 663 16.18 18.52 -19.90
N VAL A 664 17.34 18.50 -19.26
CA VAL A 664 18.20 17.28 -19.18
C VAL A 664 17.49 16.17 -18.41
N TRP A 665 16.62 16.53 -17.47
CA TRP A 665 15.84 15.59 -16.68
C TRP A 665 14.57 15.08 -17.40
N GLY A 666 14.22 15.69 -18.55
CA GLY A 666 13.14 15.24 -19.43
C GLY A 666 11.85 16.04 -19.36
N ALA A 667 11.89 17.26 -18.80
CA ALA A 667 10.80 18.21 -18.96
C ALA A 667 10.63 18.58 -20.44
N THR A 668 9.38 18.74 -20.89
CA THR A 668 9.05 19.01 -22.30
C THR A 668 8.84 20.50 -22.59
N ASP A 669 8.35 21.24 -21.61
CA ASP A 669 7.98 22.65 -21.73
C ASP A 669 8.50 23.43 -20.52
N PHE A 670 8.72 24.76 -20.69
CA PHE A 670 9.42 25.57 -19.70
C PHE A 670 8.76 26.92 -19.53
N ILE A 671 8.54 27.37 -18.29
CA ILE A 671 7.98 28.67 -17.95
C ILE A 671 8.87 29.36 -16.92
N ASN A 672 9.41 30.55 -17.29
CA ASN A 672 9.96 31.48 -16.31
C ASN A 672 8.91 32.56 -16.02
N PRO A 673 8.31 32.59 -14.81
CA PRO A 673 7.27 33.55 -14.45
C PRO A 673 7.70 35.03 -14.60
N THR A 674 9.00 35.32 -14.46
CA THR A 674 9.52 36.66 -14.54
C THR A 674 9.63 37.21 -16.00
N LYS A 675 9.45 36.30 -16.97
CA LYS A 675 9.56 36.59 -18.40
C LYS A 675 8.23 36.57 -19.16
N LEU A 676 7.12 36.31 -18.42
CA LEU A 676 5.81 36.34 -19.05
C LEU A 676 5.41 37.76 -19.49
N PRO A 677 4.65 37.88 -20.58
CA PRO A 677 4.09 39.16 -21.01
C PRO A 677 3.25 39.81 -19.91
N GLU A 678 3.21 41.15 -19.89
CA GLU A 678 2.40 41.91 -18.95
C GLU A 678 0.93 41.45 -18.99
N GLY A 679 0.35 41.19 -17.81
CA GLY A 679 -1.04 40.71 -17.65
C GLY A 679 -1.25 39.24 -17.86
N LYS A 680 -0.24 38.46 -18.27
CA LYS A 680 -0.34 37.00 -18.41
C LYS A 680 0.18 36.27 -17.15
N SER A 681 -0.62 35.39 -16.58
CA SER A 681 -0.21 34.61 -15.43
C SER A 681 0.38 33.25 -15.86
N VAL A 682 1.12 32.61 -14.94
CA VAL A 682 1.60 31.21 -15.12
C VAL A 682 0.42 30.23 -15.35
N VAL A 683 -0.70 30.48 -14.68
CA VAL A 683 -1.92 29.68 -14.86
C VAL A 683 -2.44 29.78 -16.29
N ASP A 684 -2.52 31.01 -16.84
CA ASP A 684 -2.98 31.24 -18.21
C ASP A 684 -2.06 30.60 -19.24
N GLU A 685 -0.73 30.65 -19.00
CA GLU A 685 0.26 30.00 -19.84
C GLU A 685 0.10 28.47 -19.87
N ILE A 686 0.03 27.85 -18.70
CA ILE A 686 -0.15 26.37 -18.57
C ILE A 686 -1.47 25.93 -19.20
N VAL A 687 -2.57 26.63 -18.92
CA VAL A 687 -3.89 26.32 -19.51
C VAL A 687 -3.83 26.50 -21.04
N GLY A 688 -3.13 27.52 -21.54
CA GLY A 688 -2.93 27.72 -22.98
C GLY A 688 -2.14 26.59 -23.66
N MET A 689 -1.18 26.01 -22.97
CA MET A 689 -0.38 24.87 -23.46
C MET A 689 -1.12 23.52 -23.43
N THR A 690 -2.20 23.40 -22.65
CA THR A 690 -2.89 22.14 -22.34
C THR A 690 -4.38 22.17 -22.65
N GLU A 691 -4.90 23.28 -23.17
CA GLU A 691 -6.31 23.51 -23.53
C GLU A 691 -7.26 23.56 -22.30
N PHE A 692 -7.15 22.64 -21.34
CA PHE A 692 -8.04 22.55 -20.18
C PHE A 692 -7.33 22.66 -18.82
N GLY A 693 -6.01 22.77 -18.79
CA GLY A 693 -5.15 22.61 -17.64
C GLY A 693 -4.47 21.24 -17.59
N VAL A 694 -3.54 21.05 -16.65
CA VAL A 694 -2.81 19.78 -16.48
C VAL A 694 -3.61 18.78 -15.65
N ASP A 695 -3.38 17.47 -15.87
CA ASP A 695 -3.97 16.42 -15.06
C ASP A 695 -3.40 16.46 -13.64
N TYR A 696 -2.09 16.71 -13.51
CA TYR A 696 -1.40 16.78 -12.22
C TYR A 696 -0.53 18.02 -12.12
N SER A 697 -0.49 18.64 -10.96
CA SER A 697 0.46 19.72 -10.66
C SER A 697 1.18 19.47 -9.34
N PHE A 698 2.47 19.76 -9.28
CA PHE A 698 3.33 19.51 -8.12
C PHE A 698 3.94 20.81 -7.63
N GLU A 699 3.62 21.19 -6.41
CA GLU A 699 4.14 22.40 -5.78
C GLU A 699 5.33 22.05 -4.86
N CYS A 700 6.52 22.49 -5.26
CA CYS A 700 7.79 22.16 -4.59
C CYS A 700 8.53 23.41 -4.06
N THR A 701 7.85 24.58 -3.95
CA THR A 701 8.49 25.84 -3.52
C THR A 701 8.16 26.23 -2.07
N GLY A 702 7.02 25.76 -1.53
CA GLY A 702 6.53 26.21 -0.22
C GLY A 702 5.87 27.59 -0.20
N ASN A 703 5.62 28.19 -1.39
CA ASN A 703 4.97 29.49 -1.49
C ASN A 703 3.45 29.34 -1.62
N VAL A 704 2.69 29.89 -0.68
CA VAL A 704 1.21 29.78 -0.65
C VAL A 704 0.51 30.33 -1.90
N ASN A 705 1.09 31.31 -2.58
CA ASN A 705 0.55 31.82 -3.85
C ASN A 705 0.83 30.83 -4.99
N VAL A 706 1.99 30.17 -4.99
CA VAL A 706 2.34 29.13 -5.98
C VAL A 706 1.47 27.90 -5.73
N MET A 707 1.19 27.53 -4.47
CA MET A 707 0.25 26.45 -4.12
C MET A 707 -1.14 26.69 -4.73
N ARG A 708 -1.63 27.94 -4.70
CA ARG A 708 -2.88 28.31 -5.35
C ARG A 708 -2.79 28.24 -6.88
N GLN A 709 -1.71 28.74 -7.48
CA GLN A 709 -1.49 28.67 -8.93
C GLN A 709 -1.43 27.22 -9.41
N SER A 710 -0.78 26.35 -8.65
CA SER A 710 -0.70 24.92 -8.89
C SER A 710 -2.09 24.27 -8.94
N LEU A 711 -3.00 24.61 -8.01
CA LEU A 711 -4.39 24.16 -8.10
C LEU A 711 -5.13 24.75 -9.31
N GLU A 712 -4.99 26.07 -9.53
CA GLU A 712 -5.77 26.77 -10.55
C GLU A 712 -5.36 26.38 -11.99
N CYS A 713 -4.14 25.93 -12.22
CA CYS A 713 -3.66 25.44 -13.52
C CYS A 713 -4.06 23.98 -13.82
N SER A 714 -4.59 23.25 -12.84
CA SER A 714 -5.04 21.85 -13.02
C SER A 714 -6.39 21.81 -13.74
N ALA A 715 -6.68 20.70 -14.42
CA ALA A 715 -7.90 20.51 -15.19
C ALA A 715 -9.17 20.51 -14.31
N ARG A 716 -10.27 21.09 -14.82
CA ARG A 716 -11.56 20.96 -14.16
C ARG A 716 -12.08 19.54 -14.29
N GLY A 717 -12.71 19.04 -13.23
CA GLY A 717 -13.34 17.70 -13.20
C GLY A 717 -12.47 16.63 -12.58
N TRP A 718 -11.14 16.62 -12.85
CA TRP A 718 -10.25 15.57 -12.36
C TRP A 718 -8.85 16.04 -11.95
N GLY A 719 -8.45 17.29 -12.26
CA GLY A 719 -7.09 17.78 -12.02
C GLY A 719 -6.71 17.77 -10.54
N GLU A 720 -5.52 17.27 -10.24
CA GLU A 720 -4.96 17.14 -8.90
C GLU A 720 -3.74 18.02 -8.69
N SER A 721 -3.72 18.76 -7.59
CA SER A 721 -2.57 19.55 -7.15
C SER A 721 -1.96 18.96 -5.89
N ILE A 722 -0.68 18.57 -5.99
CA ILE A 722 0.06 17.93 -4.92
C ILE A 722 0.99 18.96 -4.25
N VAL A 723 0.77 19.23 -2.97
CA VAL A 723 1.55 20.17 -2.17
C VAL A 723 2.68 19.41 -1.47
N LEU A 724 3.92 19.79 -1.78
CA LEU A 724 5.16 19.21 -1.27
C LEU A 724 5.99 20.24 -0.50
N GLY A 725 5.94 21.51 -0.93
CA GLY A 725 6.67 22.59 -0.32
C GLY A 725 6.13 22.95 1.07
N VAL A 726 7.03 23.33 2.00
CA VAL A 726 6.69 23.71 3.37
C VAL A 726 6.57 25.22 3.47
N ALA A 727 5.37 25.72 3.79
CA ALA A 727 5.13 27.14 3.99
C ALA A 727 5.42 27.57 5.42
N ALA A 728 5.82 28.83 5.63
CA ALA A 728 6.10 29.37 6.95
C ALA A 728 4.88 29.32 7.88
N ALA A 729 5.13 29.12 9.18
CA ALA A 729 4.10 29.05 10.21
C ALA A 729 3.14 30.24 10.14
N GLY A 730 1.84 29.96 10.25
CA GLY A 730 0.78 30.97 10.21
C GLY A 730 0.36 31.41 8.79
N GLN A 731 1.04 30.98 7.73
CA GLN A 731 0.57 31.19 6.36
C GLN A 731 -0.58 30.24 6.02
N MET A 732 -1.51 30.75 5.21
CA MET A 732 -2.69 30.02 4.78
C MET A 732 -2.78 29.99 3.26
N ILE A 733 -3.10 28.82 2.70
CA ILE A 733 -3.49 28.72 1.30
C ILE A 733 -4.97 29.09 1.17
N THR A 734 -5.29 29.90 0.17
CA THR A 734 -6.65 30.37 -0.07
C THR A 734 -7.02 30.20 -1.55
N THR A 735 -8.23 29.72 -1.80
CA THR A 735 -8.77 29.64 -3.16
C THR A 735 -10.27 29.90 -3.15
N ARG A 736 -10.83 30.17 -4.33
CA ARG A 736 -12.28 30.29 -4.47
C ARG A 736 -12.92 28.89 -4.34
N PRO A 737 -13.99 28.71 -3.53
CA PRO A 737 -14.65 27.40 -3.36
C PRO A 737 -15.05 26.73 -4.67
N PHE A 738 -15.34 27.54 -5.71
CA PHE A 738 -15.69 27.06 -7.04
C PHE A 738 -14.59 26.21 -7.70
N GLN A 739 -13.33 26.43 -7.36
CA GLN A 739 -12.23 25.61 -7.87
C GLN A 739 -12.37 24.14 -7.43
N LEU A 740 -12.76 23.93 -6.17
CA LEU A 740 -12.95 22.59 -5.60
C LEU A 740 -14.31 21.99 -6.01
N ILE A 741 -15.37 22.78 -6.03
CA ILE A 741 -16.71 22.32 -6.47
C ILE A 741 -16.67 21.81 -7.91
N THR A 742 -15.81 22.38 -8.76
CA THR A 742 -15.65 21.95 -10.15
C THR A 742 -14.66 20.79 -10.32
N GLY A 743 -14.36 20.03 -9.27
CA GLY A 743 -13.69 18.74 -9.33
C GLY A 743 -12.17 18.77 -9.17
N ARG A 744 -11.54 19.95 -9.01
CA ARG A 744 -10.11 20.00 -8.68
C ARG A 744 -9.86 19.49 -7.26
N SER A 745 -8.71 18.85 -7.04
CA SER A 745 -8.31 18.36 -5.73
C SER A 745 -6.98 18.94 -5.27
N TRP A 746 -6.89 19.29 -3.97
CA TRP A 746 -5.61 19.48 -3.30
C TRP A 746 -5.27 18.25 -2.47
N LYS A 747 -4.06 17.74 -2.64
CA LYS A 747 -3.49 16.65 -1.84
C LYS A 747 -2.17 17.10 -1.24
N GLY A 748 -1.89 16.74 0.01
CA GLY A 748 -0.57 16.88 0.63
C GLY A 748 0.23 15.58 0.49
N SER A 749 1.56 15.68 0.39
CA SER A 749 2.45 14.52 0.34
C SER A 749 3.64 14.73 1.27
N ALA A 750 3.64 14.08 2.43
CA ALA A 750 4.79 14.05 3.31
C ALA A 750 5.69 12.87 2.94
N PHE A 751 6.99 13.12 2.75
CA PHE A 751 7.96 12.08 2.37
C PHE A 751 7.53 11.24 1.16
N GLY A 752 6.81 11.85 0.20
CA GLY A 752 6.29 11.15 -0.97
C GLY A 752 5.35 9.98 -0.64
N GLY A 753 4.71 9.95 0.54
CA GLY A 753 3.85 8.84 0.94
C GLY A 753 4.58 7.54 1.30
N TRP A 754 5.94 7.51 1.26
CA TRP A 754 6.72 6.30 1.55
C TRP A 754 6.60 5.85 3.01
N LYS A 755 6.39 4.56 3.20
CA LYS A 755 6.60 3.89 4.51
C LYS A 755 8.09 3.62 4.68
N SER A 756 8.77 4.39 5.50
CA SER A 756 10.23 4.53 5.52
C SER A 756 10.99 3.19 5.59
N LYS A 757 10.83 2.42 6.67
CA LYS A 757 11.59 1.19 6.89
C LYS A 757 11.47 0.16 5.75
N PRO A 758 10.26 -0.21 5.27
CA PRO A 758 10.14 -1.20 4.21
C PRO A 758 10.44 -0.66 2.81
N GLN A 759 10.36 0.66 2.56
CA GLN A 759 10.37 1.18 1.19
C GLN A 759 11.62 2.02 0.85
N VAL A 760 12.29 2.66 1.80
CA VAL A 760 13.58 3.34 1.54
C VAL A 760 14.67 2.37 1.04
N PRO A 761 14.80 1.14 1.59
CA PRO A 761 15.76 0.16 1.04
C PRO A 761 15.55 -0.15 -0.44
N MET A 762 14.28 -0.18 -0.91
CA MET A 762 13.97 -0.37 -2.32
C MET A 762 14.46 0.78 -3.20
N LEU A 763 14.35 2.03 -2.72
CA LEU A 763 14.87 3.18 -3.46
C LEU A 763 16.40 3.09 -3.61
N ALA A 764 17.10 2.62 -2.57
CA ALA A 764 18.52 2.33 -2.66
C ALA A 764 18.81 1.21 -3.68
N ASP A 765 18.01 0.15 -3.74
CA ASP A 765 18.12 -0.90 -4.74
C ASP A 765 17.86 -0.39 -6.16
N LEU A 766 16.89 0.52 -6.35
CA LEU A 766 16.63 1.17 -7.64
C LEU A 766 17.81 2.02 -8.11
N TYR A 767 18.43 2.78 -7.23
CA TYR A 767 19.64 3.53 -7.52
C TYR A 767 20.79 2.60 -7.93
N MET A 768 21.08 1.57 -7.14
CA MET A 768 22.14 0.60 -7.44
C MET A 768 21.88 -0.19 -8.74
N GLY A 769 20.60 -0.31 -9.13
CA GLY A 769 20.20 -0.89 -10.42
C GLY A 769 20.15 0.12 -11.58
N GLY A 770 20.59 1.37 -11.41
CA GLY A 770 20.57 2.43 -12.45
C GLY A 770 19.15 2.87 -12.88
N LYS A 771 18.17 2.67 -12.00
CA LYS A 771 16.75 3.01 -12.26
C LYS A 771 16.29 4.29 -11.59
N LEU A 772 17.00 4.77 -10.61
CA LEU A 772 16.84 6.03 -9.92
C LEU A 772 18.16 6.79 -9.99
N LYS A 773 18.11 8.05 -10.38
CA LYS A 773 19.28 8.94 -10.36
C LYS A 773 19.52 9.44 -8.94
N ILE A 774 20.76 9.46 -8.49
CA ILE A 774 21.17 10.14 -7.25
C ILE A 774 22.45 10.96 -7.50
N ASP A 775 23.41 10.44 -8.25
CA ASP A 775 24.68 11.12 -8.50
C ASP A 775 24.51 12.53 -9.10
N GLU A 776 23.54 12.68 -9.99
CA GLU A 776 23.26 13.94 -10.69
C GLU A 776 22.66 15.03 -9.79
N TYR A 777 22.16 14.68 -8.60
CA TYR A 777 21.69 15.67 -7.61
C TYR A 777 22.84 16.26 -6.80
N VAL A 778 23.99 15.57 -6.70
CA VAL A 778 25.13 16.05 -5.91
C VAL A 778 25.91 17.05 -6.73
N THR A 779 25.66 18.33 -6.51
CA THR A 779 26.35 19.43 -7.21
C THR A 779 27.64 19.86 -6.50
N GLN A 780 27.75 19.61 -5.21
CA GLN A 780 28.91 19.97 -4.39
C GLN A 780 29.10 18.98 -3.25
N GLU A 781 30.38 18.70 -2.92
CA GLU A 781 30.78 17.94 -1.74
C GLU A 781 31.66 18.85 -0.88
N MET A 782 31.31 19.01 0.39
CA MET A 782 31.97 19.90 1.33
C MET A 782 32.33 19.16 2.61
N LYS A 783 33.29 19.70 3.35
CA LYS A 783 33.63 19.19 4.68
C LYS A 783 32.57 19.62 5.69
N PHE A 784 32.40 18.83 6.74
CA PHE A 784 31.44 19.14 7.79
C PHE A 784 31.70 20.48 8.48
N GLU A 785 32.99 20.87 8.59
CA GLU A 785 33.42 22.14 9.16
C GLU A 785 32.92 23.36 8.37
N ASP A 786 32.63 23.18 7.07
CA ASP A 786 32.19 24.25 6.16
C ASP A 786 30.64 24.34 6.10
N ILE A 787 29.89 23.74 7.02
CA ILE A 787 28.43 23.60 6.99
C ILE A 787 27.70 24.96 6.86
N ASN A 788 28.21 26.03 7.46
CA ASN A 788 27.59 27.34 7.34
C ASN A 788 27.75 27.92 5.92
N GLU A 789 28.91 27.71 5.27
CA GLU A 789 29.10 28.07 3.85
C GLU A 789 28.15 27.27 2.94
N ALA A 790 27.94 25.98 3.26
CA ALA A 790 26.98 25.15 2.53
C ALA A 790 25.53 25.68 2.65
N PHE A 791 25.11 26.19 3.79
CA PHE A 791 23.85 26.92 3.95
C PHE A 791 23.79 28.21 3.11
N ASP A 792 24.89 28.97 3.03
CA ASP A 792 24.95 30.16 2.18
C ASP A 792 24.77 29.82 0.69
N ILE A 793 25.34 28.72 0.23
CA ILE A 793 25.18 28.21 -1.14
C ILE A 793 23.72 27.76 -1.39
N LEU A 794 23.10 27.05 -0.43
CA LEU A 794 21.70 26.65 -0.48
C LEU A 794 20.78 27.88 -0.62
N HIS A 795 21.00 28.94 0.19
CA HIS A 795 20.19 30.16 0.15
C HIS A 795 20.32 30.93 -1.15
N LYS A 796 21.51 30.92 -1.80
CA LYS A 796 21.73 31.51 -3.12
C LYS A 796 21.08 30.74 -4.25
N GLY A 797 20.62 29.53 -3.99
CA GLY A 797 20.09 28.58 -5.01
C GLY A 797 21.16 28.14 -6.02
N ASP A 798 22.44 28.13 -5.63
CA ASP A 798 23.57 27.71 -6.44
C ASP A 798 23.85 26.18 -6.39
N CYS A 799 23.00 25.44 -5.67
CA CYS A 799 22.97 23.97 -5.62
C CYS A 799 21.61 23.42 -6.02
N LEU A 800 21.52 22.10 -6.09
CA LEU A 800 20.27 21.36 -6.30
C LEU A 800 19.57 21.02 -4.98
#